data_9782427658e80daf9d12ce2733e133b0
#
_entry.id   9782427658e80daf9d12ce2733e133b0
#
_cell.length_a   1.000
_cell.length_b   1.000
_cell.length_c   1.000
_cell.angle_alpha   90.00
_cell.angle_beta   90.00
_cell.angle_gamma   90.00
#
_symmetry.space_group_name_H-M   'P 1'
#
loop_
_entity.id
_entity.type
_entity.pdbx_description
1 polymer ?
#
loop_
_entity_poly.entity_id
_entity_poly.type
_entity_poly.pdbx_seq_one_letter_code
_entity_poly.pdbx_strand_id
1 'polypeptide(L)'
;AETEKLVLLTNQKEQELGSDVLYRLALSRLHEVRPWQVILERFQARRWDSRLTKEPWMEAPLLRIVAEKQSLTPAPGGFLDEETIWRELLTELLRLSEPRPSAKTLLRWSLSREGLVAWAQLPNDAKMGIGAHLVEHTGPCGPALVSALSAGRGEDLVSIGLVCDLLFSQAATHPELSSVVLKSTGRLESWIGIGTLGTEEGRAWATVSQEVLGELPPDRATQQLRRAEQLLSSFHADALSSLSDALPSSLEQRLTRLGEALGHLARAPKRTHLDAVLAALASSRAHRLWNHEPGRCERLLSACRVAQAVVSVESPLETPRLAELVNHYADTLAWLDRAREDLVEGDRNPVVAAGMTGLYSLAVTVRERHSQQFATALCDFCASGHEQEDVLGVESLLQRVVAPVAARSPVLFLVLDGMSVPVFLSLREDLARLGWIEAMANPVTWPRAAVAMIPTETEASRASLLSGRRMRGQAGTEKNRFAEHSGLRQVSQSGKPPILFHKADLPGESVGLHDEVRRAIEDPEQQVVGVVINAIDDHLSKGDQIAIPQTVDAIRPLGLLLATARAAHRALILTSDHGHIRERGLTLRRSQERPSRSRTATGPVSPDELLMEGPRVLSPQHKIIVPWSERVRYASEKCGYHGGATPQEAVVPVALLLQSEQ
;
A
#
# COMPACT_ATOMS: atom_id res chain seq x y z
N ALA A 1 62.82 -4.37 -58.52
CA ALA A 1 61.50 -4.85 -58.91
C ALA A 1 60.85 -5.49 -57.67
N GLU A 2 59.90 -4.84 -57.10
CA GLU A 2 59.02 -5.47 -56.07
C GLU A 2 58.29 -6.61 -56.76
N THR A 3 58.55 -7.82 -56.35
CA THR A 3 57.83 -9.00 -56.83
C THR A 3 56.40 -8.95 -56.19
N GLU A 4 55.39 -8.59 -56.97
CA GLU A 4 54.02 -8.70 -56.57
C GLU A 4 53.72 -10.15 -56.21
N LYS A 5 53.31 -10.37 -54.95
CA LYS A 5 52.87 -11.69 -54.49
C LYS A 5 51.45 -11.90 -54.91
N LEU A 6 51.16 -12.88 -55.74
CA LEU A 6 49.84 -13.29 -56.15
C LEU A 6 49.41 -14.49 -55.29
N VAL A 7 48.27 -14.38 -54.64
CA VAL A 7 47.58 -15.48 -53.90
C VAL A 7 46.40 -15.96 -54.73
N LEU A 8 46.42 -17.22 -55.13
CA LEU A 8 45.33 -17.88 -55.84
C LEU A 8 44.58 -18.81 -54.88
N LEU A 9 43.24 -18.64 -54.79
CA LEU A 9 42.38 -19.57 -54.06
C LEU A 9 41.74 -20.55 -55.04
N THR A 10 41.83 -21.84 -54.73
CA THR A 10 41.23 -22.91 -55.53
C THR A 10 40.63 -23.97 -54.62
N ASN A 11 39.61 -24.68 -55.13
CA ASN A 11 39.03 -25.86 -54.52
C ASN A 11 39.52 -27.17 -55.13
N GLN A 12 40.49 -27.08 -56.06
CA GLN A 12 41.08 -28.26 -56.67
C GLN A 12 42.18 -28.88 -55.76
N LYS A 13 42.29 -30.17 -55.78
CA LYS A 13 43.38 -30.90 -55.11
C LYS A 13 44.67 -30.78 -55.85
N GLU A 14 45.82 -30.88 -55.16
CA GLU A 14 47.16 -30.81 -55.75
C GLU A 14 47.35 -31.80 -56.91
N GLN A 15 46.77 -32.97 -56.82
CA GLN A 15 46.78 -34.01 -57.87
C GLN A 15 45.98 -33.61 -59.13
N GLU A 16 45.12 -32.70 -59.06
CA GLU A 16 44.27 -32.18 -60.17
C GLU A 16 44.91 -30.99 -60.88
N LEU A 17 45.95 -30.41 -60.25
CA LEU A 17 46.71 -29.31 -60.82
C LEU A 17 47.86 -29.91 -61.71
N GLY A 18 48.01 -29.38 -62.92
CA GLY A 18 49.13 -29.81 -63.80
C GLY A 18 50.46 -29.43 -63.19
N SER A 19 51.51 -30.26 -63.47
CA SER A 19 52.85 -30.05 -62.95
C SER A 19 53.42 -28.67 -63.30
N ASP A 20 53.06 -28.08 -64.42
CA ASP A 20 53.38 -26.72 -64.84
C ASP A 20 52.81 -25.63 -63.91
N VAL A 21 51.66 -25.85 -63.34
CA VAL A 21 51.03 -24.96 -62.33
C VAL A 21 51.77 -25.13 -61.01
N LEU A 22 51.96 -26.37 -60.56
CA LEU A 22 52.66 -26.67 -59.28
C LEU A 22 54.06 -26.08 -59.20
N TYR A 23 54.86 -26.18 -60.28
CA TYR A 23 56.21 -25.58 -60.30
C TYR A 23 56.25 -24.07 -60.22
N ARG A 24 55.13 -23.37 -60.48
CA ARG A 24 54.97 -21.91 -60.31
C ARG A 24 54.51 -21.47 -58.95
N LEU A 25 54.02 -22.43 -58.12
CA LEU A 25 53.60 -22.17 -56.74
C LEU A 25 54.84 -22.02 -55.82
N ALA A 26 54.70 -21.22 -54.78
CA ALA A 26 55.71 -21.13 -53.72
C ALA A 26 55.96 -22.52 -53.12
N LEU A 27 57.19 -22.92 -53.01
CA LEU A 27 57.60 -24.25 -52.55
C LEU A 27 57.12 -25.44 -53.42
N SER A 28 56.65 -25.18 -54.65
CA SER A 28 56.09 -26.18 -55.60
C SER A 28 55.02 -27.07 -55.03
N ARG A 29 54.19 -26.54 -54.19
CA ARG A 29 53.09 -27.28 -53.56
C ARG A 29 51.88 -26.40 -53.33
N LEU A 30 50.68 -27.04 -53.28
CA LEU A 30 49.45 -26.42 -52.84
C LEU A 30 49.49 -26.30 -51.32
N HIS A 31 49.17 -25.11 -50.80
CA HIS A 31 49.04 -24.90 -49.39
C HIS A 31 47.56 -25.09 -49.03
N GLU A 32 47.27 -26.19 -48.36
CA GLU A 32 45.92 -26.44 -47.85
C GLU A 32 45.69 -25.58 -46.61
N VAL A 33 44.62 -24.77 -46.65
CA VAL A 33 44.19 -24.01 -45.48
C VAL A 33 43.45 -24.96 -44.54
N ARG A 34 44.02 -25.21 -43.38
CA ARG A 34 43.40 -26.01 -42.34
C ARG A 34 42.66 -25.08 -41.36
N PRO A 35 41.33 -25.10 -41.34
CA PRO A 35 40.54 -24.18 -40.53
C PRO A 35 41.00 -24.11 -39.07
N TRP A 36 41.24 -25.25 -38.44
CA TRP A 36 41.74 -25.31 -37.06
C TRP A 36 43.11 -24.65 -36.87
N GLN A 37 43.98 -24.66 -37.88
CA GLN A 37 45.27 -23.96 -37.79
C GLN A 37 45.08 -22.46 -37.73
N VAL A 38 44.16 -21.91 -38.52
CA VAL A 38 43.80 -20.48 -38.49
C VAL A 38 43.23 -20.10 -37.13
N ILE A 39 42.32 -20.93 -36.59
CA ILE A 39 41.72 -20.72 -35.26
C ILE A 39 42.83 -20.68 -34.20
N LEU A 40 43.74 -21.66 -34.19
CA LEU A 40 44.85 -21.72 -33.23
C LEU A 40 45.77 -20.48 -33.29
N GLU A 41 46.19 -20.07 -34.50
CA GLU A 41 47.00 -18.89 -34.69
C GLU A 41 46.36 -17.63 -34.14
N ARG A 42 45.07 -17.47 -34.35
CA ARG A 42 44.28 -16.32 -33.84
C ARG A 42 44.16 -16.31 -32.32
N PHE A 43 44.06 -17.48 -31.68
CA PHE A 43 44.08 -17.62 -30.22
C PHE A 43 45.51 -17.68 -29.64
N GLN A 44 46.54 -17.56 -30.45
CA GLN A 44 47.97 -17.70 -30.06
C GLN A 44 48.24 -19.04 -29.36
N ALA A 45 47.53 -20.10 -29.77
CA ALA A 45 47.65 -21.43 -29.21
C ALA A 45 48.61 -22.32 -30.01
N ARG A 46 49.36 -23.16 -29.30
CA ARG A 46 50.24 -24.17 -29.89
C ARG A 46 49.63 -25.57 -29.84
N ARG A 47 48.70 -25.77 -28.93
CA ARG A 47 48.01 -27.05 -28.71
C ARG A 47 46.55 -26.76 -28.37
N TRP A 48 45.69 -27.72 -28.56
CA TRP A 48 44.25 -27.62 -28.24
C TRP A 48 43.74 -28.93 -27.65
N ASP A 49 42.57 -28.89 -27.03
CA ASP A 49 41.86 -30.05 -26.54
C ASP A 49 41.33 -30.86 -27.73
N SER A 50 41.73 -32.13 -27.81
CA SER A 50 41.37 -33.02 -28.92
C SER A 50 39.85 -33.31 -28.98
N ARG A 51 39.11 -33.04 -27.91
CA ARG A 51 37.66 -33.18 -27.89
C ARG A 51 36.98 -32.19 -28.81
N LEU A 52 37.52 -31.00 -28.99
CA LEU A 52 36.96 -29.94 -29.84
C LEU A 52 36.89 -30.36 -31.32
N THR A 53 37.77 -31.21 -31.79
CA THR A 53 37.76 -31.71 -33.19
C THR A 53 36.68 -32.78 -33.44
N LYS A 54 36.04 -33.28 -32.38
CA LYS A 54 34.89 -34.21 -32.48
C LYS A 54 33.56 -33.48 -32.75
N GLU A 55 33.58 -32.15 -32.69
CA GLU A 55 32.40 -31.29 -32.90
C GLU A 55 32.55 -30.49 -34.22
N PRO A 56 32.30 -31.11 -35.39
CA PRO A 56 32.57 -30.48 -36.69
C PRO A 56 31.79 -29.16 -36.90
N TRP A 57 30.64 -29.00 -36.30
CA TRP A 57 29.81 -27.81 -36.41
C TRP A 57 30.48 -26.56 -35.84
N MET A 58 31.46 -26.70 -34.91
CA MET A 58 32.13 -25.57 -34.25
C MET A 58 33.07 -24.83 -35.22
N GLU A 59 33.58 -25.53 -36.24
CA GLU A 59 34.62 -25.00 -37.13
C GLU A 59 34.16 -23.72 -37.86
N ALA A 60 33.03 -23.77 -38.52
CA ALA A 60 32.53 -22.66 -39.32
C ALA A 60 32.18 -21.41 -38.45
N PRO A 61 31.48 -21.51 -37.31
CA PRO A 61 31.29 -20.39 -36.41
C PRO A 61 32.57 -19.80 -35.85
N LEU A 62 33.52 -20.65 -35.44
CA LEU A 62 34.83 -20.20 -34.93
C LEU A 62 35.64 -19.46 -35.99
N LEU A 63 35.68 -19.95 -37.23
CA LEU A 63 36.32 -19.25 -38.33
C LEU A 63 35.73 -17.87 -38.55
N ARG A 64 34.42 -17.73 -38.48
CA ARG A 64 33.74 -16.42 -38.56
C ARG A 64 34.13 -15.52 -37.40
N ILE A 65 34.10 -16.03 -36.16
CA ILE A 65 34.49 -15.28 -34.97
C ILE A 65 35.93 -14.75 -35.08
N VAL A 66 36.88 -15.61 -35.46
CA VAL A 66 38.30 -15.21 -35.58
C VAL A 66 38.58 -14.28 -36.76
N ALA A 67 37.73 -14.29 -37.78
CA ALA A 67 37.82 -13.36 -38.91
C ALA A 67 37.26 -11.97 -38.56
N GLU A 68 36.14 -11.90 -37.82
CA GLU A 68 35.42 -10.66 -37.51
C GLU A 68 36.02 -9.91 -36.29
N LYS A 69 36.51 -10.64 -35.28
CA LYS A 69 37.09 -10.01 -34.07
C LYS A 69 38.51 -9.50 -34.29
N GLN A 70 38.74 -8.23 -34.00
CA GLN A 70 40.07 -7.62 -34.06
C GLN A 70 41.03 -8.19 -33.01
N SER A 71 40.57 -8.48 -31.81
CA SER A 71 41.33 -9.09 -30.72
C SER A 71 40.56 -10.23 -30.08
N LEU A 72 41.23 -11.35 -29.86
CA LEU A 72 40.72 -12.50 -29.09
C LEU A 72 41.57 -12.64 -27.84
N THR A 73 41.01 -13.17 -26.78
CA THR A 73 41.79 -13.49 -25.59
C THR A 73 42.74 -14.63 -25.90
N PRO A 74 44.07 -14.44 -25.75
CA PRO A 74 45.02 -15.49 -26.00
C PRO A 74 44.78 -16.75 -25.16
N ALA A 75 44.97 -17.92 -25.74
CA ALA A 75 44.80 -19.18 -25.03
C ALA A 75 45.80 -19.29 -23.85
N PRO A 76 45.31 -19.57 -22.62
CA PRO A 76 46.14 -19.64 -21.43
C PRO A 76 47.28 -20.66 -21.59
N GLY A 77 48.54 -20.22 -21.41
CA GLY A 77 49.73 -21.09 -21.59
C GLY A 77 49.91 -21.65 -23.00
N GLY A 78 49.26 -21.09 -24.00
CA GLY A 78 49.29 -21.56 -25.38
C GLY A 78 48.53 -22.88 -25.61
N PHE A 79 47.63 -23.23 -24.72
CA PHE A 79 46.71 -24.37 -24.84
C PHE A 79 45.27 -23.87 -24.97
N LEU A 80 44.63 -24.16 -26.11
CA LEU A 80 43.25 -23.79 -26.37
C LEU A 80 42.35 -24.86 -25.73
N ASP A 81 41.80 -24.51 -24.59
CA ASP A 81 40.90 -25.37 -23.81
C ASP A 81 39.45 -25.25 -24.26
N GLU A 82 38.63 -26.22 -23.82
CA GLU A 82 37.23 -26.30 -24.11
C GLU A 82 36.48 -25.08 -23.55
N GLU A 83 36.85 -24.61 -22.37
CA GLU A 83 36.16 -23.49 -21.71
C GLU A 83 36.31 -22.17 -22.47
N THR A 84 37.51 -21.89 -23.00
CA THR A 84 37.78 -20.72 -23.84
C THR A 84 36.92 -20.76 -25.11
N ILE A 85 36.86 -21.92 -25.78
CA ILE A 85 36.05 -22.08 -26.99
C ILE A 85 34.56 -21.92 -26.72
N TRP A 86 34.03 -22.56 -25.69
CA TRP A 86 32.60 -22.43 -25.35
C TRP A 86 32.24 -20.99 -24.94
N ARG A 87 33.12 -20.28 -24.24
CA ARG A 87 32.90 -18.87 -23.89
C ARG A 87 32.76 -18.02 -25.16
N GLU A 88 33.65 -18.18 -26.11
CA GLU A 88 33.61 -17.42 -27.37
C GLU A 88 32.37 -17.78 -28.21
N LEU A 89 32.07 -19.07 -28.36
CA LEU A 89 30.93 -19.54 -29.13
C LEU A 89 29.60 -19.06 -28.51
N LEU A 90 29.41 -19.26 -27.21
CA LEU A 90 28.14 -18.88 -26.55
C LEU A 90 27.97 -17.36 -26.50
N THR A 91 29.06 -16.60 -26.33
CA THR A 91 29.03 -15.13 -26.37
C THR A 91 28.60 -14.63 -27.74
N GLU A 92 29.19 -15.14 -28.81
CA GLU A 92 28.91 -14.66 -30.17
C GLU A 92 27.58 -15.18 -30.73
N LEU A 93 27.29 -16.45 -30.50
CA LEU A 93 26.10 -17.08 -31.07
C LEU A 93 24.86 -16.79 -30.26
N LEU A 94 24.95 -16.67 -28.92
CA LEU A 94 23.77 -16.57 -28.04
C LEU A 94 23.80 -15.34 -27.12
N ARG A 95 24.85 -14.52 -27.13
CA ARG A 95 25.07 -13.43 -26.17
C ARG A 95 25.11 -13.93 -24.71
N LEU A 96 25.65 -15.13 -24.53
CA LEU A 96 25.77 -15.80 -23.23
C LEU A 96 27.24 -15.95 -22.88
N SER A 97 27.72 -15.18 -21.91
CA SER A 97 29.16 -15.07 -21.59
C SER A 97 29.70 -16.20 -20.69
N GLU A 98 28.83 -16.99 -20.07
CA GLU A 98 29.24 -18.12 -19.24
C GLU A 98 29.56 -19.35 -20.11
N PRO A 99 30.76 -19.93 -20.01
CA PRO A 99 31.13 -21.11 -20.80
C PRO A 99 30.41 -22.40 -20.36
N ARG A 100 29.98 -22.43 -19.11
CA ARG A 100 29.21 -23.54 -18.48
C ARG A 100 27.95 -22.97 -17.81
N PRO A 101 26.95 -22.60 -18.59
CA PRO A 101 25.79 -21.91 -18.03
C PRO A 101 24.95 -22.86 -17.16
N SER A 102 24.64 -22.40 -15.94
CA SER A 102 23.71 -23.07 -15.04
C SER A 102 22.26 -22.97 -15.54
N ALA A 103 21.35 -23.77 -15.02
CA ALA A 103 19.93 -23.62 -15.30
C ALA A 103 19.42 -22.20 -15.00
N LYS A 104 19.91 -21.58 -13.93
CA LYS A 104 19.56 -20.21 -13.56
C LYS A 104 20.03 -19.19 -14.61
N THR A 105 21.26 -19.33 -15.07
CA THR A 105 21.81 -18.49 -16.14
C THR A 105 20.99 -18.65 -17.42
N LEU A 106 20.63 -19.88 -17.78
CA LEU A 106 19.82 -20.17 -18.98
C LEU A 106 18.42 -19.58 -18.87
N LEU A 107 17.76 -19.69 -17.72
CA LEU A 107 16.45 -19.09 -17.49
C LEU A 107 16.49 -17.55 -17.54
N ARG A 108 17.52 -16.91 -16.96
CA ARG A 108 17.71 -15.45 -17.10
C ARG A 108 17.94 -15.04 -18.55
N TRP A 109 18.78 -15.79 -19.26
CA TRP A 109 19.06 -15.54 -20.67
C TRP A 109 17.80 -15.66 -21.52
N SER A 110 16.92 -16.60 -21.25
CA SER A 110 15.67 -16.80 -21.98
C SER A 110 14.69 -15.62 -21.89
N LEU A 111 14.88 -14.71 -20.93
CA LEU A 111 14.12 -13.47 -20.82
C LEU A 111 14.61 -12.38 -21.78
N SER A 112 15.71 -12.64 -22.52
CA SER A 112 16.24 -11.76 -23.55
C SER A 112 15.70 -12.15 -24.93
N ARG A 113 14.98 -11.24 -25.55
CA ARG A 113 14.48 -11.44 -26.92
C ARG A 113 15.62 -11.65 -27.92
N GLU A 114 16.72 -10.93 -27.74
CA GLU A 114 17.89 -11.03 -28.64
C GLU A 114 18.52 -12.43 -28.60
N GLY A 115 18.67 -12.99 -27.39
CA GLY A 115 19.20 -14.34 -27.22
C GLY A 115 18.32 -15.41 -27.87
N LEU A 116 17.00 -15.31 -27.69
CA LEU A 116 16.05 -16.25 -28.28
C LEU A 116 15.99 -16.16 -29.82
N VAL A 117 16.06 -14.96 -30.39
CA VAL A 117 16.18 -14.76 -31.84
C VAL A 117 17.47 -15.38 -32.38
N ALA A 118 18.58 -15.16 -31.68
CA ALA A 118 19.86 -15.76 -32.05
C ALA A 118 19.81 -17.29 -32.03
N TRP A 119 19.24 -17.90 -30.99
CA TRP A 119 18.98 -19.35 -30.94
C TRP A 119 18.13 -19.84 -32.10
N ALA A 120 17.04 -19.13 -32.41
CA ALA A 120 16.15 -19.54 -33.51
C ALA A 120 16.86 -19.58 -34.87
N GLN A 121 17.82 -18.69 -35.09
CA GLN A 121 18.59 -18.56 -36.34
C GLN A 121 19.75 -19.56 -36.47
N LEU A 122 20.13 -20.28 -35.40
CA LEU A 122 21.20 -21.25 -35.46
C LEU A 122 20.88 -22.42 -36.43
N PRO A 123 21.88 -22.94 -37.15
CA PRO A 123 21.78 -24.23 -37.86
C PRO A 123 21.43 -25.38 -36.91
N ASN A 124 20.80 -26.42 -37.42
CA ASN A 124 20.34 -27.53 -36.58
C ASN A 124 21.50 -28.29 -35.90
N ASP A 125 22.63 -28.47 -36.55
CA ASP A 125 23.84 -29.09 -35.99
C ASP A 125 24.40 -28.26 -34.82
N ALA A 126 24.45 -26.94 -34.97
CA ALA A 126 24.84 -26.04 -33.89
C ALA A 126 23.85 -26.07 -32.72
N LYS A 127 22.52 -26.12 -32.98
CA LYS A 127 21.52 -26.29 -31.93
C LYS A 127 21.68 -27.60 -31.17
N MET A 128 21.99 -28.69 -31.89
CA MET A 128 22.23 -29.99 -31.28
C MET A 128 23.47 -29.97 -30.38
N GLY A 129 24.60 -29.45 -30.90
CA GLY A 129 25.86 -29.39 -30.14
C GLY A 129 25.78 -28.47 -28.93
N ILE A 130 25.22 -27.25 -29.08
CA ILE A 130 25.04 -26.33 -27.97
C ILE A 130 24.00 -26.92 -26.98
N GLY A 131 22.92 -27.54 -27.48
CA GLY A 131 21.91 -28.19 -26.63
C GLY A 131 22.52 -29.29 -25.75
N ALA A 132 23.40 -30.14 -26.32
CA ALA A 132 24.10 -31.18 -25.56
C ALA A 132 24.98 -30.57 -24.45
N HIS A 133 25.71 -29.51 -24.76
CA HIS A 133 26.52 -28.78 -23.78
C HIS A 133 25.69 -28.13 -22.68
N LEU A 134 24.54 -27.54 -23.02
CA LEU A 134 23.60 -26.96 -22.03
C LEU A 134 23.04 -28.05 -21.10
N VAL A 135 22.66 -29.22 -21.64
CA VAL A 135 22.14 -30.35 -20.83
C VAL A 135 23.15 -30.78 -19.78
N GLU A 136 24.47 -30.86 -20.17
CA GLU A 136 25.52 -31.29 -19.26
C GLU A 136 25.69 -30.36 -18.05
N HIS A 137 25.43 -29.06 -18.22
CA HIS A 137 25.70 -28.05 -17.18
C HIS A 137 24.46 -27.50 -16.46
N THR A 138 23.26 -27.77 -16.94
CA THR A 138 22.01 -27.22 -16.35
C THR A 138 21.34 -28.18 -15.34
N GLY A 139 21.99 -29.29 -15.01
CA GLY A 139 21.49 -30.24 -14.00
C GLY A 139 20.24 -31.01 -14.42
N PRO A 140 19.46 -31.54 -13.48
CA PRO A 140 18.36 -32.47 -13.80
C PRO A 140 17.32 -31.92 -14.78
N CYS A 141 17.01 -30.63 -14.73
CA CYS A 141 16.03 -30.01 -15.65
C CYS A 141 16.60 -29.71 -17.06
N GLY A 142 17.91 -29.92 -17.28
CA GLY A 142 18.59 -29.61 -18.54
C GLY A 142 17.92 -30.18 -19.80
N PRO A 143 17.63 -31.48 -19.86
CA PRO A 143 16.96 -32.07 -21.01
C PRO A 143 15.62 -31.39 -21.35
N ALA A 144 14.81 -31.08 -20.33
CA ALA A 144 13.51 -30.42 -20.50
C ALA A 144 13.65 -28.96 -20.94
N LEU A 145 14.62 -28.22 -20.41
CA LEU A 145 14.92 -26.83 -20.82
C LEU A 145 15.31 -26.75 -22.29
N VAL A 146 16.24 -27.63 -22.73
CA VAL A 146 16.72 -27.66 -24.11
C VAL A 146 15.63 -28.14 -25.06
N SER A 147 14.79 -29.10 -24.65
CA SER A 147 13.65 -29.53 -25.44
C SER A 147 12.66 -28.38 -25.66
N ALA A 148 12.31 -27.64 -24.59
CA ALA A 148 11.43 -26.47 -24.67
C ALA A 148 12.01 -25.37 -25.59
N LEU A 149 13.33 -25.10 -25.49
CA LEU A 149 14.01 -24.17 -26.41
C LEU A 149 13.88 -24.63 -27.86
N SER A 150 14.12 -25.91 -28.12
CA SER A 150 14.07 -26.50 -29.45
C SER A 150 12.64 -26.51 -30.03
N ALA A 151 11.63 -26.65 -29.16
CA ALA A 151 10.21 -26.53 -29.51
C ALA A 151 9.75 -25.06 -29.70
N GLY A 152 10.66 -24.09 -29.60
CA GLY A 152 10.35 -22.66 -29.74
C GLY A 152 9.61 -22.05 -28.54
N ARG A 153 9.77 -22.64 -27.35
CA ARG A 153 9.13 -22.20 -26.09
C ARG A 153 10.11 -21.46 -25.15
N GLY A 154 11.18 -20.92 -25.71
CA GLY A 154 12.26 -20.28 -24.93
C GLY A 154 11.79 -19.13 -24.05
N GLU A 155 10.84 -18.29 -24.52
CA GLU A 155 10.27 -17.17 -23.76
C GLU A 155 9.45 -17.61 -22.53
N ASP A 156 9.00 -18.86 -22.50
CA ASP A 156 8.13 -19.40 -21.47
C ASP A 156 8.89 -20.20 -20.38
N LEU A 157 10.21 -20.35 -20.49
CA LEU A 157 10.99 -21.24 -19.60
C LEU A 157 10.76 -20.95 -18.11
N VAL A 158 10.75 -19.67 -17.72
CA VAL A 158 10.47 -19.29 -16.32
C VAL A 158 9.03 -19.64 -15.95
N SER A 159 8.07 -19.30 -16.80
CA SER A 159 6.65 -19.56 -16.55
C SER A 159 6.31 -21.04 -16.53
N ILE A 160 6.97 -21.87 -17.37
CA ILE A 160 6.84 -23.33 -17.35
C ILE A 160 7.32 -23.90 -16.01
N GLY A 161 8.46 -23.42 -15.49
CA GLY A 161 8.95 -23.88 -14.20
C GLY A 161 8.01 -23.51 -13.04
N LEU A 162 7.28 -22.39 -13.12
CA LEU A 162 6.22 -22.05 -12.15
C LEU A 162 5.02 -23.00 -12.27
N VAL A 163 4.69 -23.47 -13.47
CA VAL A 163 3.69 -24.54 -13.66
C VAL A 163 4.21 -25.86 -13.09
N CYS A 164 5.48 -26.20 -13.31
CA CYS A 164 6.12 -27.38 -12.73
C CYS A 164 6.06 -27.39 -11.19
N ASP A 165 6.19 -26.24 -10.55
CA ASP A 165 6.02 -26.14 -9.09
C ASP A 165 4.66 -26.68 -8.64
N LEU A 166 3.59 -26.27 -9.33
CA LEU A 166 2.23 -26.75 -9.03
C LEU A 166 2.05 -28.25 -9.33
N LEU A 167 2.58 -28.72 -10.46
CA LEU A 167 2.42 -30.10 -10.88
C LEU A 167 3.21 -31.10 -10.01
N PHE A 168 4.46 -30.76 -9.66
CA PHE A 168 5.40 -31.70 -9.06
C PHE A 168 5.72 -31.45 -7.58
N SER A 169 5.42 -30.24 -7.06
CA SER A 169 5.66 -29.89 -5.66
C SER A 169 4.37 -29.71 -4.89
N GLN A 170 3.53 -28.76 -5.26
CA GLN A 170 2.35 -28.38 -4.49
C GLN A 170 1.24 -29.44 -4.54
N ALA A 171 0.95 -30.00 -5.72
CA ALA A 171 -0.09 -31.00 -5.88
C ALA A 171 0.26 -32.38 -5.28
N ALA A 172 1.52 -32.62 -4.93
CA ALA A 172 1.95 -33.88 -4.32
C ALA A 172 1.26 -34.22 -2.99
N THR A 173 0.78 -33.19 -2.27
CA THR A 173 0.03 -33.32 -1.01
C THR A 173 -1.49 -33.42 -1.21
N HIS A 174 -1.98 -33.43 -2.47
CA HIS A 174 -3.38 -33.39 -2.86
C HIS A 174 -3.76 -34.59 -3.75
N PRO A 175 -3.97 -35.81 -3.19
CA PRO A 175 -4.27 -37.00 -3.97
C PRO A 175 -5.50 -36.88 -4.87
N GLU A 176 -6.48 -36.07 -4.46
CA GLU A 176 -7.69 -35.79 -5.22
C GLU A 176 -7.43 -35.09 -6.57
N LEU A 177 -6.29 -34.43 -6.72
CA LEU A 177 -5.89 -33.74 -7.96
C LEU A 177 -5.00 -34.56 -8.87
N SER A 178 -4.66 -35.80 -8.49
CA SER A 178 -3.73 -36.69 -9.23
C SER A 178 -4.12 -36.87 -10.71
N SER A 179 -5.42 -36.99 -11.01
CA SER A 179 -5.89 -37.14 -12.39
C SER A 179 -5.70 -35.86 -13.22
N VAL A 180 -5.80 -34.69 -12.60
CA VAL A 180 -5.53 -33.40 -13.24
C VAL A 180 -4.04 -33.26 -13.50
N VAL A 181 -3.21 -33.55 -12.50
CA VAL A 181 -1.74 -33.52 -12.60
C VAL A 181 -1.27 -34.40 -13.75
N LEU A 182 -1.67 -35.67 -13.79
CA LEU A 182 -1.23 -36.61 -14.83
C LEU A 182 -1.59 -36.13 -16.25
N LYS A 183 -2.82 -35.69 -16.46
CA LYS A 183 -3.27 -35.18 -17.76
C LYS A 183 -2.56 -33.90 -18.18
N SER A 184 -2.33 -33.00 -17.24
CA SER A 184 -1.69 -31.71 -17.51
C SER A 184 -0.18 -31.86 -17.73
N THR A 185 0.48 -32.80 -17.03
CA THR A 185 1.87 -33.17 -17.29
C THR A 185 2.02 -33.71 -18.71
N GLY A 186 1.18 -34.63 -19.17
CA GLY A 186 1.26 -35.15 -20.53
C GLY A 186 1.03 -34.09 -21.61
N ARG A 187 0.20 -33.04 -21.34
CA ARG A 187 0.05 -31.90 -22.25
C ARG A 187 1.28 -31.03 -22.27
N LEU A 188 1.87 -30.75 -21.10
CA LEU A 188 3.11 -30.02 -20.98
C LEU A 188 4.25 -30.74 -21.74
N GLU A 189 4.42 -32.04 -21.52
CA GLU A 189 5.41 -32.87 -22.18
C GLU A 189 5.29 -32.78 -23.71
N SER A 190 4.08 -32.97 -24.22
CA SER A 190 3.80 -32.81 -25.66
C SER A 190 4.10 -31.44 -26.18
N TRP A 191 3.80 -30.38 -25.40
CA TRP A 191 3.97 -28.99 -25.81
C TRP A 191 5.43 -28.53 -25.85
N ILE A 192 6.27 -29.07 -24.96
CA ILE A 192 7.73 -28.80 -24.94
C ILE A 192 8.52 -29.83 -25.76
N GLY A 193 7.87 -30.88 -26.32
CA GLY A 193 8.50 -31.87 -27.19
C GLY A 193 9.38 -32.89 -26.45
N ILE A 194 9.10 -33.19 -25.17
CA ILE A 194 9.80 -34.22 -24.40
C ILE A 194 8.90 -35.45 -24.24
N GLY A 195 9.50 -36.67 -24.21
CA GLY A 195 8.72 -37.88 -24.03
C GLY A 195 8.17 -38.05 -22.61
N THR A 196 8.93 -37.75 -21.61
CA THR A 196 8.55 -37.81 -20.19
C THR A 196 9.30 -36.76 -19.40
N LEU A 197 8.58 -36.07 -18.50
CA LEU A 197 9.14 -35.11 -17.53
C LEU A 197 9.06 -35.75 -16.15
N GLY A 198 10.21 -36.15 -15.60
CA GLY A 198 10.28 -36.77 -14.28
C GLY A 198 10.00 -35.78 -13.14
N THR A 199 9.61 -36.34 -12.00
CA THR A 199 9.33 -35.51 -10.79
C THR A 199 10.56 -34.72 -10.32
N GLU A 200 11.76 -35.31 -10.39
CA GLU A 200 13.00 -34.63 -10.00
C GLU A 200 13.33 -33.48 -10.95
N GLU A 201 13.20 -33.72 -12.25
CA GLU A 201 13.42 -32.73 -13.30
C GLU A 201 12.45 -31.54 -13.17
N GLY A 202 11.16 -31.84 -12.97
CA GLY A 202 10.12 -30.83 -12.78
C GLY A 202 10.35 -30.00 -11.53
N ARG A 203 10.73 -30.61 -10.40
CA ARG A 203 11.07 -29.89 -9.15
C ARG A 203 12.33 -29.04 -9.29
N ALA A 204 13.36 -29.54 -9.97
CA ALA A 204 14.57 -28.77 -10.23
C ALA A 204 14.25 -27.53 -11.06
N TRP A 205 13.45 -27.69 -12.11
CA TRP A 205 13.00 -26.56 -12.94
C TRP A 205 12.18 -25.55 -12.11
N ALA A 206 11.24 -26.01 -11.29
CA ALA A 206 10.44 -25.19 -10.40
C ALA A 206 11.32 -24.34 -9.46
N THR A 207 12.28 -24.98 -8.79
CA THR A 207 13.18 -24.31 -7.83
C THR A 207 13.94 -23.18 -8.47
N VAL A 208 14.58 -23.45 -9.63
CA VAL A 208 15.37 -22.43 -10.34
C VAL A 208 14.47 -21.30 -10.87
N SER A 209 13.26 -21.62 -11.32
CA SER A 209 12.31 -20.60 -11.79
C SER A 209 11.81 -19.70 -10.66
N GLN A 210 11.59 -20.24 -9.45
CA GLN A 210 11.26 -19.46 -8.25
C GLN A 210 12.40 -18.50 -7.86
N GLU A 211 13.65 -18.96 -7.94
CA GLU A 211 14.81 -18.10 -7.69
C GLU A 211 14.89 -16.95 -8.69
N VAL A 212 14.79 -17.25 -10.00
CA VAL A 212 14.81 -16.22 -11.04
C VAL A 212 13.67 -15.24 -10.87
N LEU A 213 12.46 -15.72 -10.59
CA LEU A 213 11.29 -14.87 -10.33
C LEU A 213 11.54 -13.90 -9.15
N GLY A 214 12.28 -14.36 -8.11
CA GLY A 214 12.63 -13.55 -6.94
C GLY A 214 13.58 -12.38 -7.24
N GLU A 215 14.33 -12.47 -8.33
CA GLU A 215 15.31 -11.47 -8.74
C GLU A 215 14.77 -10.49 -9.80
N LEU A 216 13.59 -10.78 -10.37
CA LEU A 216 12.99 -9.93 -11.39
C LEU A 216 12.40 -8.66 -10.79
N PRO A 217 12.43 -7.54 -11.54
CA PRO A 217 11.63 -6.37 -11.24
C PRO A 217 10.14 -6.75 -11.14
N PRO A 218 9.35 -6.08 -10.26
CA PRO A 218 7.95 -6.43 -9.97
C PRO A 218 7.07 -6.60 -11.22
N ASP A 219 7.22 -5.70 -12.19
CA ASP A 219 6.43 -5.74 -13.44
C ASP A 219 6.74 -6.99 -14.27
N ARG A 220 8.03 -7.33 -14.38
CA ARG A 220 8.47 -8.53 -15.10
C ARG A 220 8.08 -9.80 -14.37
N ALA A 221 8.20 -9.83 -13.05
CA ALA A 221 7.72 -10.95 -12.24
C ALA A 221 6.22 -11.18 -12.45
N THR A 222 5.42 -10.11 -12.40
CA THR A 222 3.98 -10.17 -12.66
C THR A 222 3.65 -10.69 -14.06
N GLN A 223 4.42 -10.30 -15.07
CA GLN A 223 4.26 -10.81 -16.44
C GLN A 223 4.49 -12.33 -16.50
N GLN A 224 5.54 -12.85 -15.86
CA GLN A 224 5.84 -14.29 -15.83
C GLN A 224 4.74 -15.08 -15.07
N LEU A 225 4.22 -14.54 -13.98
CA LEU A 225 3.12 -15.14 -13.23
C LEU A 225 1.83 -15.20 -14.05
N ARG A 226 1.47 -14.13 -14.74
CA ARG A 226 0.31 -14.13 -15.66
C ARG A 226 0.49 -15.13 -16.81
N ARG A 227 1.72 -15.25 -17.32
CA ARG A 227 2.02 -16.22 -18.37
C ARG A 227 1.89 -17.64 -17.85
N ALA A 228 2.34 -17.92 -16.63
CA ALA A 228 2.14 -19.22 -15.99
C ALA A 228 0.66 -19.57 -15.84
N GLU A 229 -0.22 -18.62 -15.50
CA GLU A 229 -1.68 -18.84 -15.46
C GLU A 229 -2.26 -19.20 -16.83
N GLN A 230 -1.83 -18.49 -17.88
CA GLN A 230 -2.26 -18.81 -19.25
C GLN A 230 -1.84 -20.23 -19.65
N LEU A 231 -0.63 -20.65 -19.27
CA LEU A 231 -0.14 -22.00 -19.52
C LEU A 231 -0.93 -23.04 -18.72
N LEU A 232 -1.26 -22.79 -17.45
CA LEU A 232 -2.13 -23.66 -16.64
C LEU A 232 -3.48 -23.87 -17.32
N SER A 233 -4.12 -22.80 -17.79
CA SER A 233 -5.38 -22.89 -18.53
C SER A 233 -5.22 -23.69 -19.84
N SER A 234 -4.12 -23.46 -20.58
CA SER A 234 -3.82 -24.22 -21.80
C SER A 234 -3.64 -25.70 -21.55
N PHE A 235 -3.12 -26.09 -20.39
CA PHE A 235 -2.95 -27.48 -19.98
C PHE A 235 -4.17 -28.04 -19.25
N HIS A 236 -5.27 -27.25 -19.09
CA HIS A 236 -6.46 -27.60 -18.30
C HIS A 236 -6.13 -27.94 -16.84
N ALA A 237 -5.22 -27.16 -16.25
CA ALA A 237 -4.73 -27.31 -14.89
C ALA A 237 -5.23 -26.19 -13.96
N ASP A 238 -6.29 -25.47 -14.33
CA ASP A 238 -6.82 -24.32 -13.57
C ASP A 238 -7.14 -24.68 -12.12
N ALA A 239 -7.57 -25.92 -11.85
CA ALA A 239 -7.84 -26.40 -10.49
C ALA A 239 -6.60 -26.34 -9.57
N LEU A 240 -5.39 -26.40 -10.14
CA LEU A 240 -4.13 -26.32 -9.36
C LEU A 240 -3.76 -24.88 -8.98
N SER A 241 -4.35 -23.87 -9.62
CA SER A 241 -4.02 -22.47 -9.33
C SER A 241 -4.22 -22.11 -7.87
N SER A 242 -5.24 -22.68 -7.20
CA SER A 242 -5.55 -22.46 -5.79
C SER A 242 -4.43 -22.87 -4.81
N LEU A 243 -3.53 -23.76 -5.24
CA LEU A 243 -2.40 -24.24 -4.44
C LEU A 243 -1.21 -23.25 -4.45
N SER A 244 -1.21 -22.29 -5.37
CA SER A 244 -0.10 -21.35 -5.52
C SER A 244 -0.11 -20.28 -4.43
N ASP A 245 1.08 -19.92 -3.94
CA ASP A 245 1.29 -18.74 -3.10
C ASP A 245 1.74 -17.51 -3.90
N ALA A 246 1.79 -17.62 -5.24
CA ALA A 246 2.33 -16.56 -6.10
C ALA A 246 1.42 -16.15 -7.26
N LEU A 247 0.50 -17.01 -7.73
CA LEU A 247 -0.33 -16.70 -8.90
C LEU A 247 -1.42 -15.68 -8.58
N PRO A 248 -1.69 -14.70 -9.47
CA PRO A 248 -2.76 -13.71 -9.27
C PRO A 248 -4.14 -14.32 -9.01
N SER A 249 -4.52 -15.36 -9.74
CA SER A 249 -5.81 -16.04 -9.55
C SER A 249 -5.96 -16.68 -8.17
N SER A 250 -4.87 -17.18 -7.62
CA SER A 250 -4.84 -17.74 -6.26
C SER A 250 -5.10 -16.66 -5.20
N LEU A 251 -4.51 -15.49 -5.35
CA LEU A 251 -4.81 -14.36 -4.46
C LEU A 251 -6.29 -13.98 -4.55
N GLU A 252 -6.84 -13.85 -5.76
CA GLU A 252 -8.27 -13.51 -5.93
C GLU A 252 -9.20 -14.57 -5.34
N GLN A 253 -8.86 -15.87 -5.41
CA GLN A 253 -9.62 -16.91 -4.74
C GLN A 253 -9.57 -16.82 -3.21
N ARG A 254 -8.39 -16.50 -2.64
CA ARG A 254 -8.25 -16.25 -1.19
C ARG A 254 -9.06 -15.03 -0.76
N LEU A 255 -9.04 -13.95 -1.54
CA LEU A 255 -9.83 -12.76 -1.29
C LEU A 255 -11.34 -13.04 -1.43
N THR A 256 -11.76 -13.88 -2.37
CA THR A 256 -13.14 -14.34 -2.48
C THR A 256 -13.59 -15.03 -1.19
N ARG A 257 -12.79 -15.96 -0.64
CA ARG A 257 -13.06 -16.60 0.66
C ARG A 257 -13.14 -15.60 1.81
N LEU A 258 -12.28 -14.59 1.81
CA LEU A 258 -12.34 -13.48 2.77
C LEU A 258 -13.66 -12.72 2.64
N GLY A 259 -14.08 -12.37 1.42
CA GLY A 259 -15.36 -11.71 1.14
C GLY A 259 -16.58 -12.54 1.59
N GLU A 260 -16.56 -13.85 1.35
CA GLU A 260 -17.60 -14.77 1.85
C GLU A 260 -17.65 -14.79 3.38
N ALA A 261 -16.49 -14.86 4.05
CA ALA A 261 -16.41 -14.84 5.51
C ALA A 261 -16.91 -13.51 6.08
N LEU A 262 -16.59 -12.37 5.46
CA LEU A 262 -17.13 -11.05 5.82
C LEU A 262 -18.65 -11.02 5.67
N GLY A 263 -19.18 -11.56 4.56
CA GLY A 263 -20.62 -11.65 4.32
C GLY A 263 -21.36 -12.56 5.33
N HIS A 264 -20.74 -13.67 5.75
CA HIS A 264 -21.28 -14.52 6.81
C HIS A 264 -21.32 -13.80 8.16
N LEU A 265 -20.24 -13.10 8.52
CA LEU A 265 -20.17 -12.32 9.74
C LEU A 265 -21.20 -11.17 9.73
N ALA A 266 -21.35 -10.49 8.60
CA ALA A 266 -22.32 -9.39 8.47
C ALA A 266 -23.77 -9.85 8.73
N ARG A 267 -24.13 -11.07 8.35
CA ARG A 267 -25.46 -11.66 8.60
C ARG A 267 -25.63 -12.17 10.02
N ALA A 268 -24.56 -12.65 10.65
CA ALA A 268 -24.60 -13.20 12.00
C ALA A 268 -23.25 -12.91 12.70
N PRO A 269 -23.14 -11.81 13.45
CA PRO A 269 -21.90 -11.39 14.11
C PRO A 269 -21.58 -12.30 15.30
N LYS A 270 -20.89 -13.41 15.05
CA LYS A 270 -20.46 -14.38 16.06
C LYS A 270 -18.95 -14.52 16.07
N ARG A 271 -18.38 -14.89 17.22
CA ARG A 271 -16.95 -15.14 17.37
C ARG A 271 -16.40 -16.14 16.36
N THR A 272 -17.14 -17.23 16.10
CA THR A 272 -16.73 -18.25 15.12
C THR A 272 -16.63 -17.71 13.68
N HIS A 273 -17.50 -16.76 13.30
CA HIS A 273 -17.40 -16.10 11.99
C HIS A 273 -16.24 -15.11 11.94
N LEU A 274 -15.94 -14.44 13.05
CA LEU A 274 -14.74 -13.59 13.14
C LEU A 274 -13.46 -14.41 13.00
N ASP A 275 -13.38 -15.58 13.63
CA ASP A 275 -12.24 -16.48 13.51
C ASP A 275 -12.04 -16.93 12.05
N ALA A 276 -13.13 -17.19 11.31
CA ALA A 276 -13.09 -17.49 9.87
C ALA A 276 -12.57 -16.29 9.04
N VAL A 277 -12.99 -15.06 9.36
CA VAL A 277 -12.49 -13.84 8.71
C VAL A 277 -10.98 -13.69 8.95
N LEU A 278 -10.53 -13.87 10.19
CA LEU A 278 -9.11 -13.74 10.53
C LEU A 278 -8.26 -14.82 9.88
N ALA A 279 -8.75 -16.06 9.78
CA ALA A 279 -8.08 -17.15 9.08
C ALA A 279 -7.96 -16.86 7.56
N ALA A 280 -9.04 -16.38 6.93
CA ALA A 280 -9.03 -16.03 5.52
C ALA A 280 -8.09 -14.82 5.24
N LEU A 281 -8.04 -13.84 6.13
CA LEU A 281 -7.08 -12.73 6.06
C LEU A 281 -5.64 -13.24 6.18
N ALA A 282 -5.34 -14.11 7.15
CA ALA A 282 -4.02 -14.68 7.34
C ALA A 282 -3.55 -15.43 6.08
N SER A 283 -4.43 -16.25 5.49
CA SER A 283 -4.18 -16.94 4.22
C SER A 283 -3.88 -15.96 3.07
N SER A 284 -4.62 -14.85 2.98
CA SER A 284 -4.42 -13.83 1.95
C SER A 284 -3.10 -13.09 2.14
N ARG A 285 -2.75 -12.74 3.39
CA ARG A 285 -1.50 -12.05 3.74
C ARG A 285 -0.24 -12.88 3.51
N ALA A 286 -0.35 -14.21 3.59
CA ALA A 286 0.75 -15.12 3.28
C ALA A 286 1.08 -15.17 1.79
N HIS A 287 0.20 -14.66 0.92
CA HIS A 287 0.41 -14.66 -0.52
C HIS A 287 1.45 -13.63 -0.95
N ARG A 288 2.35 -14.02 -1.88
CA ARG A 288 3.47 -13.19 -2.35
C ARG A 288 3.02 -11.84 -2.92
N LEU A 289 1.87 -11.78 -3.59
CA LEU A 289 1.35 -10.56 -4.20
C LEU A 289 0.52 -9.69 -3.24
N TRP A 290 0.37 -10.06 -1.98
CA TRP A 290 -0.43 -9.28 -1.03
C TRP A 290 -0.07 -7.80 -1.00
N ASN A 291 1.21 -7.46 -0.90
CA ASN A 291 1.67 -6.08 -0.76
C ASN A 291 1.78 -5.32 -2.11
N HIS A 292 1.40 -5.90 -3.24
CA HIS A 292 1.51 -5.24 -4.54
C HIS A 292 0.51 -4.08 -4.73
N GLU A 293 -0.59 -4.09 -3.99
CA GLU A 293 -1.63 -3.06 -4.03
C GLU A 293 -1.89 -2.52 -2.60
N PRO A 294 -1.03 -1.63 -2.06
CA PRO A 294 -1.11 -1.19 -0.66
C PRO A 294 -2.47 -0.63 -0.26
N GLY A 295 -3.07 0.23 -1.08
CA GLY A 295 -4.41 0.79 -0.79
C GLY A 295 -5.52 -0.26 -0.73
N ARG A 296 -5.44 -1.32 -1.54
CA ARG A 296 -6.35 -2.47 -1.46
C ARG A 296 -6.16 -3.24 -0.15
N CYS A 297 -4.89 -3.47 0.22
CA CYS A 297 -4.56 -4.14 1.48
C CYS A 297 -5.11 -3.37 2.69
N GLU A 298 -4.96 -2.06 2.71
CA GLU A 298 -5.46 -1.21 3.79
C GLU A 298 -6.99 -1.30 3.91
N ARG A 299 -7.74 -1.26 2.80
CA ARG A 299 -9.19 -1.45 2.83
C ARG A 299 -9.60 -2.82 3.38
N LEU A 300 -8.91 -3.89 2.98
CA LEU A 300 -9.17 -5.25 3.49
C LEU A 300 -8.86 -5.36 4.99
N LEU A 301 -7.78 -4.72 5.46
CA LEU A 301 -7.45 -4.65 6.88
C LEU A 301 -8.48 -3.84 7.66
N SER A 302 -8.97 -2.74 7.10
CA SER A 302 -10.06 -1.94 7.70
C SER A 302 -11.34 -2.76 7.79
N ALA A 303 -11.70 -3.56 6.77
CA ALA A 303 -12.83 -4.49 6.85
C ALA A 303 -12.69 -5.48 8.02
N CYS A 304 -11.50 -6.04 8.22
CA CYS A 304 -11.26 -6.95 9.33
C CYS A 304 -11.31 -6.25 10.70
N ARG A 305 -10.83 -5.00 10.80
CA ARG A 305 -10.97 -4.17 12.02
C ARG A 305 -12.44 -3.89 12.33
N VAL A 306 -13.24 -3.55 11.32
CA VAL A 306 -14.70 -3.38 11.47
C VAL A 306 -15.34 -4.70 11.95
N ALA A 307 -14.96 -5.84 11.36
CA ALA A 307 -15.45 -7.15 11.78
C ALA A 307 -15.13 -7.46 13.26
N GLN A 308 -13.90 -7.15 13.71
CA GLN A 308 -13.53 -7.30 15.12
C GLN A 308 -14.33 -6.38 16.03
N ALA A 309 -14.47 -5.11 15.66
CA ALA A 309 -15.19 -4.12 16.46
C ALA A 309 -16.68 -4.47 16.62
N VAL A 310 -17.37 -4.83 15.55
CA VAL A 310 -18.80 -5.15 15.62
C VAL A 310 -19.10 -6.40 16.48
N VAL A 311 -18.18 -7.36 16.51
CA VAL A 311 -18.31 -8.55 17.39
C VAL A 311 -17.99 -8.22 18.85
N SER A 312 -17.02 -7.32 19.10
CA SER A 312 -16.61 -6.92 20.45
C SER A 312 -17.61 -5.98 21.12
N VAL A 313 -18.34 -5.18 20.33
CA VAL A 313 -19.27 -4.13 20.79
C VAL A 313 -20.69 -4.66 20.96
N GLU A 314 -20.93 -5.96 20.80
CA GLU A 314 -22.27 -6.58 20.76
C GLU A 314 -23.07 -6.45 22.07
N SER A 315 -22.43 -6.14 23.21
CA SER A 315 -23.12 -5.94 24.48
C SER A 315 -23.30 -4.44 24.77
N PRO A 316 -24.52 -3.91 24.68
CA PRO A 316 -24.81 -2.54 25.14
C PRO A 316 -24.43 -2.42 26.62
N LEU A 317 -23.84 -1.31 27.01
CA LEU A 317 -23.61 -1.00 28.41
C LEU A 317 -24.98 -0.90 29.11
N GLU A 318 -25.17 -1.57 30.22
CA GLU A 318 -26.37 -1.43 31.04
C GLU A 318 -26.31 -0.07 31.77
N THR A 319 -27.26 0.85 31.48
CA THR A 319 -27.37 2.20 32.09
C THR A 319 -26.04 2.98 32.16
N PRO A 320 -25.35 3.23 31.00
CA PRO A 320 -24.03 3.85 30.99
C PRO A 320 -24.12 5.34 31.35
N ARG A 321 -23.11 5.83 32.12
CA ARG A 321 -22.92 7.27 32.35
C ARG A 321 -22.32 7.91 31.08
N LEU A 322 -22.56 9.23 30.91
CA LEU A 322 -22.03 9.95 29.76
C LEU A 322 -20.50 9.84 29.64
N ALA A 323 -19.76 9.90 30.74
CA ALA A 323 -18.31 9.74 30.76
C ALA A 323 -17.86 8.39 30.16
N GLU A 324 -18.56 7.31 30.49
CA GLU A 324 -18.26 5.98 29.96
C GLU A 324 -18.53 5.91 28.46
N LEU A 325 -19.60 6.52 27.99
CA LEU A 325 -19.95 6.59 26.56
C LEU A 325 -18.97 7.46 25.76
N VAL A 326 -18.53 8.60 26.32
CA VAL A 326 -17.52 9.47 25.71
C VAL A 326 -16.19 8.72 25.56
N ASN A 327 -15.72 8.08 26.62
CA ASN A 327 -14.48 7.33 26.61
C ASN A 327 -14.58 6.11 25.68
N HIS A 328 -15.67 5.36 25.74
CA HIS A 328 -15.90 4.22 24.84
C HIS A 328 -15.93 4.65 23.35
N TYR A 329 -16.54 5.81 23.07
CA TYR A 329 -16.50 6.36 21.72
C TYR A 329 -15.08 6.70 21.30
N ALA A 330 -14.35 7.47 22.10
CA ALA A 330 -13.00 7.93 21.77
C ALA A 330 -12.00 6.76 21.61
N ASP A 331 -12.09 5.74 22.48
CA ASP A 331 -11.15 4.63 22.51
C ASP A 331 -11.49 3.50 21.52
N THR A 332 -12.78 3.31 21.16
CA THR A 332 -13.23 2.14 20.39
C THR A 332 -14.03 2.51 19.16
N LEU A 333 -15.13 3.23 19.34
CA LEU A 333 -16.10 3.41 18.26
C LEU A 333 -15.65 4.41 17.20
N ALA A 334 -14.79 5.36 17.54
CA ALA A 334 -14.19 6.27 16.57
C ALA A 334 -13.26 5.54 15.60
N TRP A 335 -12.57 4.49 16.05
CA TRP A 335 -11.81 3.60 15.17
C TRP A 335 -12.71 2.82 14.22
N LEU A 336 -13.88 2.38 14.72
CA LEU A 336 -14.89 1.74 13.88
C LEU A 336 -15.40 2.73 12.83
N ASP A 337 -15.70 3.98 13.22
CA ASP A 337 -16.15 5.03 12.31
C ASP A 337 -15.10 5.34 11.23
N ARG A 338 -13.80 5.41 11.58
CA ARG A 338 -12.72 5.58 10.63
C ARG A 338 -12.62 4.38 9.67
N ALA A 339 -12.58 3.16 10.21
CA ALA A 339 -12.37 1.97 9.42
C ALA A 339 -13.54 1.67 8.46
N ARG A 340 -14.77 1.96 8.85
CA ARG A 340 -15.93 1.75 7.97
C ARG A 340 -15.95 2.69 6.76
N GLU A 341 -15.31 3.87 6.86
CA GLU A 341 -15.22 4.79 5.71
C GLU A 341 -14.39 4.17 4.57
N ASP A 342 -13.35 3.40 4.89
CA ASP A 342 -12.53 2.72 3.90
C ASP A 342 -13.31 1.64 3.13
N LEU A 343 -14.40 1.10 3.72
CA LEU A 343 -15.22 0.07 3.09
C LEU A 343 -16.08 0.61 1.95
N VAL A 344 -16.36 1.91 1.94
CA VAL A 344 -17.23 2.56 0.95
C VAL A 344 -16.64 2.50 -0.46
N GLU A 345 -15.32 2.53 -0.58
CA GLU A 345 -14.64 2.39 -1.87
C GLU A 345 -14.82 0.99 -2.50
N GLY A 346 -15.21 0.00 -1.68
CA GLY A 346 -15.43 -1.37 -2.14
C GLY A 346 -14.16 -2.07 -2.63
N ASP A 347 -14.38 -3.11 -3.44
CA ASP A 347 -13.30 -3.87 -4.08
C ASP A 347 -13.71 -4.30 -5.49
N ARG A 348 -12.72 -4.51 -6.37
CA ARG A 348 -12.98 -5.04 -7.73
C ARG A 348 -13.49 -6.48 -7.73
N ASN A 349 -13.20 -7.25 -6.68
CA ASN A 349 -13.78 -8.58 -6.49
C ASN A 349 -15.20 -8.43 -5.96
N PRO A 350 -16.24 -8.84 -6.70
CA PRO A 350 -17.64 -8.58 -6.33
C PRO A 350 -18.06 -9.24 -5.01
N VAL A 351 -17.46 -10.39 -4.65
CA VAL A 351 -17.76 -11.07 -3.40
C VAL A 351 -17.19 -10.30 -2.21
N VAL A 352 -15.97 -9.77 -2.35
CA VAL A 352 -15.36 -8.89 -1.34
C VAL A 352 -16.16 -7.61 -1.19
N ALA A 353 -16.54 -6.96 -2.29
CA ALA A 353 -17.36 -5.75 -2.28
C ALA A 353 -18.70 -5.98 -1.57
N ALA A 354 -19.38 -7.09 -1.87
CA ALA A 354 -20.64 -7.45 -1.19
C ALA A 354 -20.44 -7.70 0.32
N GLY A 355 -19.35 -8.38 0.70
CA GLY A 355 -18.98 -8.60 2.09
C GLY A 355 -18.72 -7.29 2.84
N MET A 356 -17.97 -6.35 2.23
CA MET A 356 -17.72 -5.01 2.77
C MET A 356 -19.01 -4.21 2.93
N THR A 357 -19.91 -4.22 1.93
CA THR A 357 -21.21 -3.53 2.00
C THR A 357 -22.08 -4.07 3.13
N GLY A 358 -22.15 -5.39 3.28
CA GLY A 358 -22.90 -6.01 4.37
C GLY A 358 -22.33 -5.64 5.75
N LEU A 359 -21.01 -5.65 5.87
CA LEU A 359 -20.31 -5.28 7.09
C LEU A 359 -20.49 -3.80 7.44
N TYR A 360 -20.43 -2.91 6.44
CA TYR A 360 -20.73 -1.49 6.62
C TYR A 360 -22.15 -1.28 7.20
N SER A 361 -23.15 -1.95 6.62
CA SER A 361 -24.55 -1.86 7.08
C SER A 361 -24.72 -2.37 8.52
N LEU A 362 -24.02 -3.44 8.88
CA LEU A 362 -23.98 -3.94 10.26
C LEU A 362 -23.34 -2.90 11.21
N ALA A 363 -22.19 -2.34 10.82
CA ALA A 363 -21.51 -1.31 11.60
C ALA A 363 -22.40 -0.08 11.85
N VAL A 364 -23.11 0.39 10.83
CA VAL A 364 -24.09 1.47 10.98
C VAL A 364 -25.17 1.10 12.00
N THR A 365 -25.68 -0.13 11.95
CA THR A 365 -26.72 -0.58 12.90
C THR A 365 -26.20 -0.64 14.34
N VAL A 366 -24.98 -1.11 14.54
CA VAL A 366 -24.32 -1.11 15.86
C VAL A 366 -24.11 0.33 16.35
N ARG A 367 -23.66 1.22 15.48
CA ARG A 367 -23.43 2.63 15.80
C ARG A 367 -24.71 3.37 16.19
N GLU A 368 -25.81 3.14 15.48
CA GLU A 368 -27.10 3.76 15.79
C GLU A 368 -27.57 3.45 17.22
N ARG A 369 -27.41 2.22 17.71
CA ARG A 369 -27.74 1.86 19.09
C ARG A 369 -26.93 2.67 20.10
N HIS A 370 -25.61 2.81 19.89
CA HIS A 370 -24.74 3.60 20.77
C HIS A 370 -25.05 5.09 20.67
N SER A 371 -25.35 5.60 19.47
CA SER A 371 -25.73 7.00 19.27
C SER A 371 -26.98 7.36 20.03
N GLN A 372 -27.98 6.47 20.11
CA GLN A 372 -29.19 6.68 20.89
C GLN A 372 -28.92 6.73 22.40
N GLN A 373 -28.10 5.77 22.92
CA GLN A 373 -27.71 5.77 24.33
C GLN A 373 -26.92 7.03 24.71
N PHE A 374 -25.94 7.40 23.86
CA PHE A 374 -25.15 8.61 24.04
C PHE A 374 -26.00 9.86 24.07
N ALA A 375 -26.89 10.04 23.09
CA ALA A 375 -27.71 11.23 22.97
C ALA A 375 -28.71 11.36 24.16
N THR A 376 -29.21 10.24 24.70
CA THR A 376 -30.03 10.25 25.91
C THR A 376 -29.20 10.73 27.11
N ALA A 377 -28.03 10.18 27.35
CA ALA A 377 -27.13 10.61 28.43
C ALA A 377 -26.65 12.07 28.25
N LEU A 378 -26.42 12.50 27.01
CA LEU A 378 -26.08 13.88 26.69
C LEU A 378 -27.24 14.84 26.99
N CYS A 379 -28.51 14.43 26.75
CA CYS A 379 -29.69 15.20 27.10
C CYS A 379 -29.76 15.46 28.61
N ASP A 380 -29.55 14.43 29.43
CA ASP A 380 -29.51 14.54 30.90
C ASP A 380 -28.38 15.45 31.38
N PHE A 381 -27.20 15.36 30.75
CA PHE A 381 -26.07 16.23 31.03
C PHE A 381 -26.36 17.70 30.68
N CYS A 382 -27.02 17.96 29.56
CA CYS A 382 -27.42 19.32 29.17
C CYS A 382 -28.46 19.91 30.15
N ALA A 383 -29.39 19.09 30.64
CA ALA A 383 -30.43 19.48 31.54
C ALA A 383 -29.92 19.75 32.97
N SER A 384 -28.95 18.99 33.45
CA SER A 384 -28.46 19.07 34.84
C SER A 384 -27.82 20.42 35.17
N GLY A 385 -27.22 21.08 34.19
CA GLY A 385 -26.56 22.38 34.36
C GLY A 385 -25.26 22.35 35.20
N HIS A 386 -24.98 21.24 35.89
CA HIS A 386 -23.78 21.08 36.72
C HIS A 386 -22.62 20.51 35.90
N GLU A 387 -21.41 20.95 36.23
CA GLU A 387 -20.22 20.30 35.76
C GLU A 387 -20.11 18.91 36.40
N GLN A 388 -20.01 17.87 35.59
CA GLN A 388 -19.64 16.55 36.06
C GLN A 388 -18.11 16.47 36.06
N GLU A 389 -17.53 16.04 37.18
CA GLU A 389 -16.07 16.00 37.31
C GLU A 389 -15.41 15.05 36.26
N ASP A 390 -16.14 14.01 35.89
CA ASP A 390 -15.72 12.95 34.97
C ASP A 390 -16.05 13.23 33.47
N VAL A 391 -16.80 14.32 33.18
CA VAL A 391 -17.10 14.78 31.80
C VAL A 391 -16.52 16.16 31.57
N LEU A 392 -15.62 16.27 30.57
CA LEU A 392 -15.05 17.55 30.18
C LEU A 392 -15.91 18.20 29.09
N GLY A 393 -16.50 19.37 29.37
CA GLY A 393 -17.10 20.22 28.34
C GLY A 393 -16.04 21.10 27.66
N VAL A 394 -16.24 21.43 26.38
CA VAL A 394 -15.30 22.28 25.62
C VAL A 394 -15.06 23.61 26.29
N GLU A 395 -16.08 24.18 26.98
CA GLU A 395 -15.99 25.44 27.73
C GLU A 395 -15.03 25.38 28.93
N SER A 396 -14.65 24.17 29.38
CA SER A 396 -13.72 23.99 30.50
C SER A 396 -12.29 23.67 30.05
N LEU A 397 -12.05 23.49 28.73
CA LEU A 397 -10.74 23.10 28.18
C LEU A 397 -9.62 24.09 28.49
N LEU A 398 -9.88 25.39 28.37
CA LEU A 398 -8.85 26.40 28.64
C LEU A 398 -8.39 26.35 30.09
N GLN A 399 -9.32 26.17 31.03
CA GLN A 399 -9.00 26.14 32.46
C GLN A 399 -8.41 24.79 32.90
N ARG A 400 -8.99 23.66 32.44
CA ARG A 400 -8.66 22.34 32.96
C ARG A 400 -7.51 21.65 32.22
N VAL A 401 -7.21 22.08 30.97
CA VAL A 401 -6.24 21.44 30.09
C VAL A 401 -5.13 22.43 29.70
N VAL A 402 -5.48 23.57 29.07
CA VAL A 402 -4.48 24.47 28.50
C VAL A 402 -3.68 25.19 29.60
N ALA A 403 -4.34 25.77 30.59
CA ALA A 403 -3.66 26.51 31.65
C ALA A 403 -2.69 25.64 32.49
N PRO A 404 -3.01 24.38 32.89
CA PRO A 404 -2.07 23.53 33.61
C PRO A 404 -0.83 23.16 32.80
N VAL A 405 -0.94 22.96 31.48
CA VAL A 405 0.22 22.70 30.62
C VAL A 405 1.03 24.00 30.44
N ALA A 406 0.35 25.11 30.18
CA ALA A 406 0.97 26.40 30.02
C ALA A 406 1.72 26.89 31.27
N ALA A 407 1.35 26.45 32.46
CA ALA A 407 2.09 26.69 33.68
C ALA A 407 3.47 26.02 33.71
N ARG A 408 3.71 25.01 32.87
CA ARG A 408 4.96 24.23 32.84
C ARG A 408 5.83 24.51 31.62
N SER A 409 5.22 24.81 30.46
CA SER A 409 5.94 25.10 29.21
C SER A 409 5.08 25.96 28.29
N PRO A 410 5.68 26.72 27.36
CA PRO A 410 4.95 27.45 26.34
C PRO A 410 4.09 26.50 25.50
N VAL A 411 2.84 26.89 25.20
CA VAL A 411 1.85 26.07 24.51
C VAL A 411 1.48 26.67 23.17
N LEU A 412 1.40 25.82 22.13
CA LEU A 412 0.62 26.07 20.93
C LEU A 412 -0.72 25.31 21.06
N PHE A 413 -1.82 26.05 21.13
CA PHE A 413 -3.16 25.51 21.21
C PHE A 413 -3.81 25.53 19.83
N LEU A 414 -3.91 24.35 19.16
CA LEU A 414 -4.49 24.21 17.84
C LEU A 414 -5.94 23.71 17.92
N VAL A 415 -6.84 24.45 17.31
CA VAL A 415 -8.24 24.07 17.14
C VAL A 415 -8.50 23.83 15.65
N LEU A 416 -8.76 22.58 15.27
CA LEU A 416 -9.20 22.22 13.92
C LEU A 416 -10.72 22.21 13.89
N ASP A 417 -11.32 23.26 13.36
CA ASP A 417 -12.77 23.46 13.27
C ASP A 417 -13.45 22.31 12.52
N GLY A 418 -14.39 21.66 13.18
CA GLY A 418 -15.13 20.53 12.63
C GLY A 418 -14.39 19.19 12.62
N MET A 419 -13.22 19.06 13.29
CA MET A 419 -12.46 17.82 13.32
C MET A 419 -13.11 16.78 14.22
N SER A 420 -13.65 15.72 13.62
CA SER A 420 -14.14 14.56 14.36
C SER A 420 -12.99 13.68 14.89
N VAL A 421 -13.27 12.84 15.90
CA VAL A 421 -12.27 11.89 16.42
C VAL A 421 -11.72 10.96 15.33
N PRO A 422 -12.51 10.40 14.38
CA PRO A 422 -11.99 9.62 13.26
C PRO A 422 -10.95 10.36 12.42
N VAL A 423 -11.13 11.66 12.15
CA VAL A 423 -10.15 12.48 11.43
C VAL A 423 -8.87 12.66 12.25
N PHE A 424 -9.00 12.93 13.56
CA PHE A 424 -7.84 13.00 14.46
C PHE A 424 -7.04 11.70 14.45
N LEU A 425 -7.70 10.53 14.47
CA LEU A 425 -7.03 9.22 14.39
C LEU A 425 -6.23 9.04 13.09
N SER A 426 -6.69 9.63 11.98
CA SER A 426 -5.94 9.64 10.72
C SER A 426 -4.70 10.54 10.80
N LEU A 427 -4.85 11.74 11.38
CA LEU A 427 -3.74 12.68 11.57
C LEU A 427 -2.66 12.17 12.54
N ARG A 428 -3.03 11.33 13.50
CA ARG A 428 -2.15 10.81 14.54
C ARG A 428 -0.92 10.07 13.98
N GLU A 429 -1.09 9.35 12.88
CA GLU A 429 0.00 8.64 12.19
C GLU A 429 1.00 9.62 11.55
N ASP A 430 0.49 10.70 10.95
CA ASP A 430 1.32 11.75 10.36
C ASP A 430 2.07 12.53 11.45
N LEU A 431 1.38 12.87 12.53
CA LEU A 431 1.96 13.57 13.68
C LEU A 431 3.13 12.78 14.28
N ALA A 432 2.96 11.45 14.43
CA ALA A 432 4.03 10.57 14.91
C ALA A 432 5.24 10.56 13.95
N ARG A 433 5.00 10.50 12.63
CA ARG A 433 6.07 10.58 11.61
C ARG A 433 6.81 11.93 11.64
N LEU A 434 6.12 13.01 12.01
CA LEU A 434 6.71 14.34 12.18
C LEU A 434 7.40 14.52 13.53
N GLY A 435 7.51 13.47 14.36
CA GLY A 435 8.21 13.51 15.65
C GLY A 435 7.39 14.09 16.78
N TRP A 436 6.05 14.09 16.66
CA TRP A 436 5.14 14.44 17.73
C TRP A 436 4.62 13.17 18.40
N ILE A 437 4.87 13.04 19.71
CA ILE A 437 4.41 11.91 20.51
C ILE A 437 3.24 12.36 21.38
N GLU A 438 2.13 11.64 21.31
CA GLU A 438 1.02 11.87 22.21
C GLU A 438 1.42 11.48 23.63
N ALA A 439 1.41 12.45 24.53
CA ALA A 439 1.70 12.21 25.93
C ALA A 439 0.60 11.35 26.53
N MET A 440 0.94 10.10 26.83
CA MET A 440 0.10 9.19 27.58
C MET A 440 0.08 9.62 29.05
N ALA A 441 -0.61 10.71 29.34
CA ALA A 441 -0.89 11.06 30.73
C ALA A 441 -1.74 9.95 31.37
N ASN A 442 -1.59 9.78 32.67
CA ASN A 442 -2.40 8.85 33.43
C ASN A 442 -3.88 9.03 33.03
N PRO A 443 -4.58 7.99 32.52
CA PRO A 443 -5.97 8.12 32.06
C PRO A 443 -6.93 8.67 33.12
N VAL A 444 -6.55 8.65 34.38
CA VAL A 444 -7.30 9.26 35.48
C VAL A 444 -7.14 10.78 35.53
N THR A 445 -6.09 11.36 34.96
CA THR A 445 -5.75 12.78 35.12
C THR A 445 -5.77 13.59 33.82
N TRP A 446 -5.80 12.94 32.66
CA TRP A 446 -5.85 13.60 31.35
C TRP A 446 -7.05 13.16 30.53
N PRO A 447 -7.98 14.06 30.22
CA PRO A 447 -9.14 13.72 29.38
C PRO A 447 -8.69 13.50 27.93
N ARG A 448 -9.11 12.37 27.33
CA ARG A 448 -8.84 12.07 25.91
C ARG A 448 -9.84 12.71 24.95
N ALA A 449 -10.97 13.11 25.48
CA ALA A 449 -12.04 13.74 24.72
C ALA A 449 -12.80 14.77 25.55
N ALA A 450 -13.45 15.69 24.88
CA ALA A 450 -14.36 16.64 25.46
C ALA A 450 -15.73 16.59 24.75
N VAL A 451 -16.75 17.17 25.37
CA VAL A 451 -18.11 17.25 24.83
C VAL A 451 -18.41 18.66 24.34
N ALA A 452 -18.78 18.79 23.07
CA ALA A 452 -19.17 20.04 22.44
C ALA A 452 -20.44 20.64 23.06
N MET A 453 -20.67 21.92 22.78
CA MET A 453 -21.95 22.57 23.10
C MET A 453 -23.08 22.05 22.17
N ILE A 454 -24.31 22.22 22.59
CA ILE A 454 -25.49 21.96 21.77
C ILE A 454 -26.14 23.29 21.36
N PRO A 455 -26.41 23.51 20.05
CA PRO A 455 -26.06 22.64 18.89
C PRO A 455 -24.54 22.56 18.67
N THR A 456 -24.09 21.48 18.09
CA THR A 456 -22.67 21.25 17.74
C THR A 456 -22.26 22.08 16.51
N GLU A 457 -22.29 23.40 16.70
CA GLU A 457 -22.06 24.42 15.69
C GLU A 457 -20.92 25.34 16.11
N THR A 458 -20.19 25.85 15.13
CA THR A 458 -19.05 26.77 15.33
C THR A 458 -19.41 27.96 16.22
N GLU A 459 -20.52 28.67 15.97
CA GLU A 459 -20.94 29.84 16.75
C GLU A 459 -21.23 29.51 18.23
N ALA A 460 -21.65 28.31 18.57
CA ALA A 460 -21.92 27.88 19.93
C ALA A 460 -20.69 27.21 20.56
N SER A 461 -20.13 26.20 19.90
CA SER A 461 -19.13 25.35 20.52
C SER A 461 -17.72 25.96 20.48
N ARG A 462 -17.28 26.54 19.35
CA ARG A 462 -15.98 27.21 19.27
C ARG A 462 -15.91 28.48 20.12
N ALA A 463 -16.99 29.29 20.10
CA ALA A 463 -17.04 30.46 20.95
C ALA A 463 -16.98 30.09 22.45
N SER A 464 -17.64 29.00 22.86
CA SER A 464 -17.57 28.50 24.24
C SER A 464 -16.19 27.96 24.59
N LEU A 465 -15.56 27.19 23.68
CA LEU A 465 -14.20 26.68 23.82
C LEU A 465 -13.18 27.81 24.04
N LEU A 466 -13.20 28.79 23.14
CA LEU A 466 -12.19 29.87 23.12
C LEU A 466 -12.42 30.98 24.16
N SER A 467 -13.62 31.05 24.72
CA SER A 467 -13.94 31.99 25.80
C SER A 467 -13.83 31.39 27.21
N GLY A 468 -13.76 30.05 27.31
CA GLY A 468 -13.80 29.34 28.59
C GLY A 468 -15.13 29.45 29.33
N ARG A 469 -16.24 29.68 28.61
CA ARG A 469 -17.60 29.80 29.17
C ARG A 469 -18.67 29.55 28.11
N ARG A 470 -19.86 29.17 28.56
CA ARG A 470 -20.99 28.89 27.67
C ARG A 470 -21.49 30.18 27.02
N MET A 471 -21.27 30.36 25.73
CA MET A 471 -21.71 31.52 24.95
C MET A 471 -21.75 31.27 23.46
N ARG A 472 -22.55 32.05 22.74
CA ARG A 472 -22.44 32.18 21.29
C ARG A 472 -21.57 33.39 20.93
N GLY A 473 -20.80 33.28 19.84
CA GLY A 473 -19.94 34.36 19.41
C GLY A 473 -19.33 34.11 18.03
N GLN A 474 -18.55 35.06 17.58
CA GLN A 474 -17.80 35.04 16.33
C GLN A 474 -16.32 35.38 16.58
N ALA A 475 -15.46 35.24 15.57
CA ALA A 475 -14.01 35.37 15.67
C ALA A 475 -13.49 36.59 16.46
N GLY A 476 -14.08 37.78 16.28
CA GLY A 476 -13.67 38.98 17.03
C GLY A 476 -13.95 38.86 18.52
N THR A 477 -15.10 38.29 18.91
CA THR A 477 -15.44 38.03 20.33
C THR A 477 -14.52 36.95 20.91
N GLU A 478 -14.21 35.93 20.14
CA GLU A 478 -13.33 34.81 20.55
C GLU A 478 -11.93 35.31 20.88
N LYS A 479 -11.32 36.15 20.02
CA LYS A 479 -9.98 36.76 20.26
C LYS A 479 -9.94 37.52 21.58
N ASN A 480 -10.92 38.43 21.81
CA ASN A 480 -10.98 39.22 23.01
C ASN A 480 -11.13 38.37 24.27
N ARG A 481 -12.02 37.41 24.25
CA ARG A 481 -12.29 36.53 25.39
C ARG A 481 -11.14 35.57 25.69
N PHE A 482 -10.45 35.09 24.67
CA PHE A 482 -9.26 34.26 24.83
C PHE A 482 -8.13 35.07 25.51
N ALA A 483 -7.88 36.29 25.06
CA ALA A 483 -6.89 37.18 25.64
C ALA A 483 -7.23 37.61 27.09
N GLU A 484 -8.51 37.64 27.44
CA GLU A 484 -9.02 38.02 28.78
C GLU A 484 -9.16 36.83 29.73
N HIS A 485 -8.99 35.56 29.24
CA HIS A 485 -9.24 34.37 30.06
C HIS A 485 -8.34 34.31 31.29
N SER A 486 -8.95 34.33 32.48
CA SER A 486 -8.24 34.50 33.77
C SER A 486 -7.17 33.42 34.00
N GLY A 487 -7.48 32.14 33.77
CA GLY A 487 -6.53 31.05 33.95
C GLY A 487 -5.35 31.10 33.00
N LEU A 488 -5.55 31.55 31.75
CA LEU A 488 -4.45 31.71 30.79
C LEU A 488 -3.59 32.94 31.11
N ARG A 489 -4.18 34.03 31.56
CA ARG A 489 -3.46 35.22 31.99
C ARG A 489 -2.63 34.96 33.25
N GLN A 490 -3.15 34.20 34.19
CA GLN A 490 -2.45 33.84 35.42
C GLN A 490 -1.13 33.07 35.16
N VAL A 491 -1.10 32.22 34.14
CA VAL A 491 0.10 31.46 33.77
C VAL A 491 1.05 32.21 32.84
N SER A 492 0.68 33.37 32.33
CA SER A 492 1.52 34.21 31.45
C SER A 492 2.53 35.00 32.30
N GLN A 493 3.67 34.41 32.54
CA GLN A 493 4.71 34.94 33.45
C GLN A 493 5.31 36.30 33.00
N SER A 494 5.39 36.56 31.71
CA SER A 494 5.91 37.79 31.11
C SER A 494 4.90 38.95 31.14
N GLY A 495 3.65 38.70 31.57
CA GLY A 495 2.57 39.67 31.48
C GLY A 495 1.99 39.85 30.06
N LYS A 496 2.54 39.18 29.03
CA LYS A 496 1.97 39.16 27.67
C LYS A 496 0.64 38.39 27.69
N PRO A 497 -0.49 38.96 27.19
CA PRO A 497 -1.75 38.25 27.16
C PRO A 497 -1.70 37.07 26.18
N PRO A 498 -2.51 36.03 26.41
CA PRO A 498 -2.70 34.96 25.41
C PRO A 498 -3.14 35.59 24.09
N ILE A 499 -2.64 35.06 22.98
CA ILE A 499 -2.98 35.54 21.64
C ILE A 499 -3.69 34.45 20.85
N LEU A 500 -4.69 34.81 20.04
CA LEU A 500 -5.46 33.92 19.21
C LEU A 500 -5.48 34.37 17.75
N PHE A 501 -5.14 33.45 16.85
CA PHE A 501 -5.17 33.66 15.40
C PHE A 501 -6.29 32.83 14.77
N HIS A 502 -7.03 33.41 13.84
CA HIS A 502 -8.02 32.75 13.02
C HIS A 502 -7.56 32.62 11.58
N LYS A 503 -8.33 31.93 10.75
CA LYS A 503 -8.07 31.73 9.32
C LYS A 503 -7.72 33.04 8.59
N ALA A 504 -8.36 34.15 8.94
CA ALA A 504 -8.07 35.45 8.33
C ALA A 504 -6.67 36.01 8.64
N ASP A 505 -6.05 35.56 9.74
CA ASP A 505 -4.69 35.96 10.16
C ASP A 505 -3.63 35.00 9.57
N LEU A 506 -4.05 33.87 8.99
CA LEU A 506 -3.16 32.91 8.32
C LEU A 506 -3.08 33.28 6.84
N PRO A 507 -1.93 33.17 6.19
CA PRO A 507 -1.81 33.56 4.79
C PRO A 507 -2.76 32.73 3.91
N GLY A 508 -3.27 33.36 2.87
CA GLY A 508 -4.05 32.72 1.84
C GLY A 508 -3.20 31.79 0.98
N GLU A 509 -3.15 31.98 -0.33
CA GLU A 509 -2.48 31.09 -1.30
C GLU A 509 -0.95 31.18 -1.33
N SER A 510 -0.28 32.06 -0.54
CA SER A 510 1.18 32.21 -0.52
C SER A 510 1.87 31.14 0.33
N VAL A 511 3.09 30.75 -0.09
CA VAL A 511 3.94 29.77 0.61
C VAL A 511 4.50 30.38 1.89
N GLY A 512 4.01 29.97 3.07
CA GLY A 512 4.55 30.38 4.39
C GLY A 512 3.49 30.80 5.41
N LEU A 513 3.86 30.83 6.69
CA LEU A 513 3.06 31.43 7.76
C LEU A 513 3.20 32.95 7.73
N HIS A 514 2.11 33.67 8.04
CA HIS A 514 2.18 35.10 8.24
C HIS A 514 3.19 35.44 9.34
N ASP A 515 3.99 36.48 9.14
CA ASP A 515 5.10 36.85 10.04
C ASP A 515 4.67 37.07 11.49
N GLU A 516 3.47 37.60 11.72
CA GLU A 516 2.93 37.82 13.06
C GLU A 516 2.67 36.46 13.76
N VAL A 517 2.08 35.51 13.08
CA VAL A 517 1.82 34.14 13.62
C VAL A 517 3.14 33.45 13.95
N ARG A 518 4.10 33.52 13.02
CA ARG A 518 5.42 32.91 13.20
C ARG A 518 6.15 33.52 14.40
N ARG A 519 6.22 34.85 14.48
CA ARG A 519 6.86 35.54 15.61
C ARG A 519 6.20 35.22 16.94
N ALA A 520 4.88 35.15 17.00
CA ALA A 520 4.17 34.78 18.23
C ALA A 520 4.49 33.35 18.69
N ILE A 521 4.65 32.40 17.74
CA ILE A 521 5.04 31.03 18.07
C ILE A 521 6.52 30.95 18.49
N GLU A 522 7.41 31.70 17.82
CA GLU A 522 8.85 31.71 18.12
C GLU A 522 9.19 32.49 19.40
N ASP A 523 8.32 33.37 19.88
CA ASP A 523 8.57 34.18 21.08
C ASP A 523 8.45 33.37 22.38
N PRO A 524 9.55 33.12 23.10
CA PRO A 524 9.52 32.31 24.33
C PRO A 524 8.74 32.95 25.48
N GLU A 525 8.54 34.28 25.42
CA GLU A 525 7.76 34.99 26.43
C GLU A 525 6.24 34.93 26.18
N GLN A 526 5.83 34.53 24.98
CA GLN A 526 4.42 34.34 24.65
C GLN A 526 3.96 32.96 25.14
N GLN A 527 3.43 32.86 26.36
CA GLN A 527 3.13 31.58 27.02
C GLN A 527 2.09 30.75 26.29
N VAL A 528 1.02 31.37 25.77
CA VAL A 528 -0.06 30.69 25.07
C VAL A 528 -0.34 31.35 23.73
N VAL A 529 -0.21 30.56 22.66
CA VAL A 529 -0.61 30.94 21.31
C VAL A 529 -1.72 30.00 20.86
N GLY A 530 -2.90 30.54 20.57
CA GLY A 530 -4.03 29.82 19.99
C GLY A 530 -4.08 30.02 18.48
N VAL A 531 -4.39 28.97 17.73
CA VAL A 531 -4.61 29.02 16.27
C VAL A 531 -5.84 28.18 15.89
N VAL A 532 -6.73 28.77 15.11
CA VAL A 532 -7.93 28.11 14.58
C VAL A 532 -7.75 27.86 13.09
N ILE A 533 -7.94 26.62 12.66
CA ILE A 533 -7.85 26.19 11.26
C ILE A 533 -9.21 25.65 10.81
N ASN A 534 -9.83 26.29 9.82
CA ASN A 534 -11.17 25.92 9.31
C ASN A 534 -11.15 24.96 8.11
N ALA A 535 -10.01 24.34 7.79
CA ALA A 535 -9.87 23.56 6.56
C ALA A 535 -10.86 22.38 6.46
N ILE A 536 -11.24 21.75 7.60
CA ILE A 536 -12.18 20.64 7.62
C ILE A 536 -13.59 21.17 7.43
N ASP A 537 -14.04 22.15 8.21
CA ASP A 537 -15.39 22.72 8.10
C ASP A 537 -15.63 23.37 6.71
N ASP A 538 -14.63 24.06 6.16
CA ASP A 538 -14.68 24.58 4.78
C ASP A 538 -14.94 23.48 3.72
N HIS A 539 -14.44 22.25 3.93
CA HIS A 539 -14.70 21.12 3.06
C HIS A 539 -16.06 20.49 3.28
N LEU A 540 -16.52 20.40 4.53
CA LEU A 540 -17.86 19.89 4.85
C LEU A 540 -18.96 20.66 4.12
N SER A 541 -18.77 21.96 3.96
CA SER A 541 -19.75 22.85 3.30
C SER A 541 -19.79 22.75 1.77
N LYS A 542 -18.81 22.07 1.14
CA LYS A 542 -18.73 21.86 -0.32
C LYS A 542 -19.54 20.66 -0.77
N GLY A 543 -19.71 20.48 -2.08
CA GLY A 543 -20.39 19.31 -2.64
C GLY A 543 -19.63 18.00 -2.41
N ASP A 544 -20.30 16.89 -2.49
CA ASP A 544 -19.89 15.52 -2.13
C ASP A 544 -18.67 14.91 -2.87
N GLN A 545 -18.17 15.59 -3.91
CA GLN A 545 -17.04 15.12 -4.71
C GLN A 545 -15.65 15.46 -4.13
N ILE A 546 -15.59 16.20 -3.02
CA ILE A 546 -14.33 16.64 -2.43
C ILE A 546 -14.06 15.85 -1.15
N ALA A 547 -12.95 15.12 -1.11
CA ALA A 547 -12.54 14.37 0.08
C ALA A 547 -12.23 15.32 1.25
N ILE A 548 -12.71 14.96 2.46
CA ILE A 548 -12.37 15.68 3.68
C ILE A 548 -10.87 15.48 3.96
N PRO A 549 -10.10 16.55 4.26
CA PRO A 549 -8.68 16.43 4.56
C PRO A 549 -8.43 15.55 5.79
N GLN A 550 -7.62 14.52 5.64
CA GLN A 550 -7.30 13.56 6.70
C GLN A 550 -5.80 13.41 6.95
N THR A 551 -4.96 14.19 6.25
CA THR A 551 -3.51 14.20 6.42
C THR A 551 -3.01 15.59 6.75
N VAL A 552 -1.85 15.67 7.40
CA VAL A 552 -1.22 16.97 7.73
C VAL A 552 -0.98 17.80 6.48
N ASP A 553 -0.56 17.18 5.38
CA ASP A 553 -0.27 17.87 4.12
C ASP A 553 -1.55 18.42 3.44
N ALA A 554 -2.68 17.74 3.62
CA ALA A 554 -3.95 18.19 3.08
C ALA A 554 -4.56 19.38 3.86
N ILE A 555 -4.17 19.57 5.12
CA ILE A 555 -4.65 20.65 5.98
C ILE A 555 -3.64 21.80 5.96
N ARG A 556 -3.80 22.74 5.03
CA ARG A 556 -2.99 23.96 5.01
C ARG A 556 -3.42 24.90 6.15
N PRO A 557 -2.54 25.49 6.95
CA PRO A 557 -1.08 25.49 7.04
C PRO A 557 -0.53 24.58 8.18
N LEU A 558 -1.20 23.47 8.50
CA LEU A 558 -0.90 22.64 9.68
C LEU A 558 0.58 22.21 9.76
N GLY A 559 1.15 21.72 8.65
CA GLY A 559 2.55 21.28 8.63
C GLY A 559 3.55 22.39 9.02
N LEU A 560 3.30 23.61 8.57
CA LEU A 560 4.16 24.78 8.90
C LEU A 560 4.04 25.18 10.39
N LEU A 561 2.82 25.16 10.93
CA LEU A 561 2.57 25.42 12.36
C LEU A 561 3.28 24.40 13.25
N LEU A 562 3.19 23.12 12.88
CA LEU A 562 3.86 22.02 13.58
C LEU A 562 5.39 22.19 13.54
N ALA A 563 5.96 22.48 12.38
CA ALA A 563 7.39 22.71 12.22
C ALA A 563 7.89 23.92 13.05
N THR A 564 7.15 25.04 13.01
CA THR A 564 7.49 26.24 13.78
C THR A 564 7.39 26.01 15.29
N ALA A 565 6.33 25.31 15.75
CA ALA A 565 6.16 24.97 17.16
C ALA A 565 7.26 24.03 17.66
N ARG A 566 7.68 23.08 16.81
CA ARG A 566 8.80 22.19 17.11
C ARG A 566 10.11 22.95 17.28
N ALA A 567 10.41 23.86 16.35
CA ALA A 567 11.61 24.69 16.44
C ALA A 567 11.62 25.61 17.69
N ALA A 568 10.42 26.05 18.12
CA ALA A 568 10.24 26.87 19.32
C ALA A 568 10.05 26.05 20.62
N HIS A 569 10.23 24.73 20.60
CA HIS A 569 10.08 23.82 21.73
C HIS A 569 8.76 23.96 22.51
N ARG A 570 7.65 24.22 21.80
CA ARG A 570 6.33 24.34 22.41
C ARG A 570 5.67 22.98 22.60
N ALA A 571 4.97 22.81 23.72
CA ALA A 571 3.98 21.75 23.85
C ALA A 571 2.79 22.05 22.93
N LEU A 572 2.28 21.04 22.25
CA LEU A 572 1.14 21.16 21.35
C LEU A 572 -0.11 20.56 21.98
N ILE A 573 -1.17 21.34 22.09
CA ILE A 573 -2.50 20.82 22.43
C ILE A 573 -3.36 20.92 21.18
N LEU A 574 -3.82 19.77 20.69
CA LEU A 574 -4.66 19.64 19.51
C LEU A 574 -6.07 19.22 19.91
N THR A 575 -7.08 19.96 19.46
CA THR A 575 -8.50 19.68 19.73
C THR A 575 -9.38 20.18 18.59
N SER A 576 -10.69 20.04 18.77
CA SER A 576 -11.74 20.61 17.93
C SER A 576 -12.83 21.26 18.80
N ASP A 577 -13.66 22.05 18.19
CA ASP A 577 -14.86 22.63 18.80
C ASP A 577 -16.06 21.71 18.66
N HIS A 578 -16.20 21.01 17.56
CA HIS A 578 -17.18 19.95 17.28
C HIS A 578 -16.63 19.00 16.22
N GLY A 579 -17.28 17.86 16.04
CA GLY A 579 -17.00 16.96 14.94
C GLY A 579 -18.07 17.04 13.84
N HIS A 580 -18.19 15.99 13.03
CA HIS A 580 -19.14 15.92 11.91
C HIS A 580 -19.52 14.48 11.59
N ILE A 581 -20.64 14.33 10.86
CA ILE A 581 -20.99 13.12 10.13
C ILE A 581 -20.83 13.33 8.63
N ARG A 582 -20.60 12.25 7.89
CA ARG A 582 -20.46 12.28 6.41
C ARG A 582 -21.80 12.06 5.71
N GLU A 583 -21.95 12.63 4.51
CA GLU A 583 -23.05 12.28 3.61
C GLU A 583 -22.86 10.83 3.12
N ARG A 584 -23.83 9.98 3.41
CA ARG A 584 -23.85 8.56 3.00
C ARG A 584 -25.29 8.12 2.72
N GLY A 585 -25.98 8.87 1.86
CA GLY A 585 -27.39 8.61 1.55
C GLY A 585 -28.34 8.98 2.70
N LEU A 586 -28.06 10.08 3.39
CA LEU A 586 -28.88 10.57 4.49
C LEU A 586 -30.27 10.97 4.01
N THR A 587 -31.30 10.65 4.82
CA THR A 587 -32.65 11.05 4.52
C THR A 587 -32.88 12.54 4.77
N LEU A 588 -33.25 13.27 3.71
CA LEU A 588 -33.58 14.68 3.81
C LEU A 588 -34.94 14.85 4.50
N ARG A 589 -34.95 15.57 5.62
CA ARG A 589 -36.17 16.12 6.23
C ARG A 589 -36.25 17.61 5.98
N ARG A 590 -37.32 18.07 5.37
CA ARG A 590 -37.52 19.50 5.10
C ARG A 590 -37.67 20.24 6.41
N SER A 591 -36.78 21.17 6.70
CA SER A 591 -36.91 22.19 7.74
C SER A 591 -37.07 23.54 7.06
N GLN A 592 -37.91 24.42 7.63
CA GLN A 592 -38.03 25.80 7.13
C GLN A 592 -36.91 26.72 7.63
N GLU A 593 -35.97 26.17 8.39
CA GLU A 593 -34.93 26.91 9.07
C GLU A 593 -33.55 26.68 8.45
N ARG A 594 -32.53 27.34 9.03
CA ARG A 594 -31.12 27.35 8.52
C ARG A 594 -30.55 25.96 8.25
N PRO A 595 -29.54 25.87 7.38
CA PRO A 595 -28.98 24.59 6.90
C PRO A 595 -28.05 23.92 7.93
N SER A 596 -28.47 23.74 9.18
CA SER A 596 -27.77 22.97 10.21
C SER A 596 -28.48 21.65 10.51
N ARG A 597 -27.86 20.77 11.28
CA ARG A 597 -28.50 19.54 11.78
C ARG A 597 -29.23 19.79 13.10
N SER A 598 -29.82 20.97 13.26
CA SER A 598 -30.65 21.34 14.41
C SER A 598 -31.86 22.12 13.92
N ARG A 599 -32.97 22.11 14.70
CA ARG A 599 -34.15 22.90 14.42
C ARG A 599 -34.75 23.44 15.71
N THR A 600 -35.51 24.53 15.62
CA THR A 600 -36.20 25.07 16.78
C THR A 600 -37.12 24.03 17.42
N ALA A 601 -37.35 24.19 18.73
CA ALA A 601 -38.19 23.28 19.51
C ALA A 601 -39.69 23.49 19.21
N THR A 602 -40.06 23.44 17.92
CA THR A 602 -41.42 23.59 17.43
C THR A 602 -41.91 22.31 16.75
N GLY A 603 -43.16 21.91 17.00
CA GLY A 603 -43.75 20.72 16.39
C GLY A 603 -43.31 19.38 17.03
N PRO A 604 -43.74 18.25 16.46
CA PRO A 604 -43.46 16.93 17.01
C PRO A 604 -41.99 16.53 16.87
N VAL A 605 -41.48 15.78 17.85
CA VAL A 605 -40.16 15.14 17.84
C VAL A 605 -40.27 13.79 17.16
N SER A 606 -39.45 13.53 16.17
CA SER A 606 -39.43 12.24 15.45
C SER A 606 -38.61 11.18 16.21
N PRO A 607 -38.76 9.88 15.90
CA PRO A 607 -38.05 8.80 16.61
C PRO A 607 -36.53 8.88 16.59
N ASP A 608 -35.92 9.52 15.58
CA ASP A 608 -34.50 9.74 15.40
C ASP A 608 -34.01 11.13 15.83
N GLU A 609 -34.86 11.87 16.51
CA GLU A 609 -34.59 13.18 17.10
C GLU A 609 -34.78 13.16 18.63
N LEU A 610 -34.19 14.13 19.31
CA LEU A 610 -34.41 14.42 20.72
C LEU A 610 -34.61 15.93 20.92
N LEU A 611 -35.52 16.26 21.84
CA LEU A 611 -35.64 17.59 22.41
C LEU A 611 -34.58 17.72 23.50
N MET A 612 -33.66 18.64 23.35
CA MET A 612 -32.64 18.97 24.33
C MET A 612 -32.94 20.30 24.98
N GLU A 613 -32.79 20.34 26.30
CA GLU A 613 -33.08 21.52 27.13
C GLU A 613 -31.96 21.70 28.17
N GLY A 614 -31.72 22.93 28.58
CA GLY A 614 -30.82 23.24 29.69
C GLY A 614 -29.71 24.21 29.39
N PRO A 615 -28.84 24.54 30.36
CA PRO A 615 -27.83 25.59 30.27
C PRO A 615 -26.72 25.32 29.23
N ARG A 616 -26.55 24.08 28.81
CA ARG A 616 -25.57 23.73 27.74
C ARG A 616 -26.19 23.80 26.33
N VAL A 617 -27.48 24.11 26.23
CA VAL A 617 -28.18 24.32 24.97
C VAL A 617 -28.19 25.79 24.62
N LEU A 618 -27.30 26.19 23.69
CA LEU A 618 -27.11 27.58 23.28
C LEU A 618 -28.03 27.94 22.09
N SER A 619 -29.32 27.86 22.35
CA SER A 619 -30.40 28.24 21.42
C SER A 619 -31.41 29.13 22.11
N PRO A 620 -32.38 29.76 21.40
CA PRO A 620 -33.45 30.50 22.04
C PRO A 620 -34.17 29.65 23.06
N GLN A 621 -34.41 30.21 24.25
CA GLN A 621 -35.07 29.56 25.40
C GLN A 621 -34.33 28.31 25.93
N HIS A 622 -33.04 28.10 25.56
CA HIS A 622 -32.27 26.92 25.94
C HIS A 622 -32.93 25.59 25.56
N LYS A 623 -33.62 25.56 24.41
CA LYS A 623 -34.34 24.39 23.90
C LYS A 623 -34.12 24.24 22.42
N ILE A 624 -33.86 23.01 21.96
CA ILE A 624 -33.60 22.71 20.55
C ILE A 624 -33.96 21.25 20.25
N ILE A 625 -34.38 20.97 19.02
CA ILE A 625 -34.53 19.59 18.54
C ILE A 625 -33.33 19.26 17.66
N VAL A 626 -32.68 18.16 17.98
CA VAL A 626 -31.48 17.66 17.28
C VAL A 626 -31.62 16.17 16.95
N PRO A 627 -31.10 15.70 15.78
CA PRO A 627 -31.06 14.28 15.50
C PRO A 627 -29.93 13.60 16.29
N TRP A 628 -30.23 12.44 16.82
CA TRP A 628 -29.25 11.52 17.39
C TRP A 628 -28.79 10.45 16.39
N SER A 629 -29.55 10.24 15.32
CA SER A 629 -29.20 9.30 14.24
C SER A 629 -28.33 9.97 13.18
N GLU A 630 -27.34 9.26 12.71
CA GLU A 630 -26.52 9.74 11.58
C GLU A 630 -27.23 9.67 10.21
N ARG A 631 -28.45 9.10 10.16
CA ARG A 631 -29.21 8.89 8.92
C ARG A 631 -30.03 10.08 8.45
N VAL A 632 -30.09 11.18 9.22
CA VAL A 632 -30.97 12.32 8.96
C VAL A 632 -30.18 13.59 8.67
N ARG A 633 -30.65 14.35 7.69
CA ARG A 633 -30.19 15.71 7.40
C ARG A 633 -31.36 16.65 7.18
N TYR A 634 -31.18 17.94 7.45
CA TYR A 634 -32.17 19.00 7.19
C TYR A 634 -31.76 19.90 6.02
N ALA A 635 -30.50 19.90 5.65
CA ALA A 635 -29.95 20.72 4.59
C ALA A 635 -29.85 19.98 3.24
N SER A 636 -29.60 20.73 2.17
CA SER A 636 -29.19 20.18 0.86
C SER A 636 -27.93 19.34 1.01
N GLU A 637 -27.63 18.55 -0.01
CA GLU A 637 -26.49 17.64 -0.03
C GLU A 637 -25.15 18.36 0.02
N LYS A 638 -24.28 17.92 0.92
CA LYS A 638 -22.93 18.43 1.21
C LYS A 638 -22.02 17.26 1.52
N CYS A 639 -20.69 17.46 1.64
CA CYS A 639 -19.75 16.42 2.05
C CYS A 639 -20.04 15.85 3.45
N GLY A 640 -20.53 16.69 4.36
CA GLY A 640 -20.84 16.29 5.72
C GLY A 640 -21.66 17.36 6.45
N TYR A 641 -22.06 17.01 7.66
CA TYR A 641 -22.96 17.83 8.48
C TYR A 641 -22.54 17.81 9.94
N HIS A 642 -22.90 18.87 10.65
CA HIS A 642 -22.77 19.04 12.10
C HIS A 642 -23.99 19.82 12.64
N GLY A 643 -24.14 19.89 13.95
CA GLY A 643 -25.27 20.55 14.62
C GLY A 643 -26.15 19.58 15.40
N GLY A 644 -25.98 18.27 15.22
CA GLY A 644 -26.73 17.20 15.88
C GLY A 644 -26.12 16.71 17.19
N ALA A 645 -26.65 15.59 17.68
CA ALA A 645 -26.26 14.97 18.95
C ALA A 645 -25.64 13.59 18.79
N THR A 646 -25.10 13.26 17.61
CA THR A 646 -24.34 12.02 17.44
C THR A 646 -22.99 12.11 18.17
N PRO A 647 -22.41 10.98 18.62
CA PRO A 647 -21.05 11.01 19.18
C PRO A 647 -20.00 11.57 18.21
N GLN A 648 -20.18 11.35 16.90
CA GLN A 648 -19.30 11.88 15.85
C GLN A 648 -19.27 13.41 15.81
N GLU A 649 -20.38 14.06 16.18
CA GLU A 649 -20.52 15.52 16.21
C GLU A 649 -20.17 16.10 17.57
N ALA A 650 -20.58 15.44 18.66
CA ALA A 650 -20.51 15.97 20.00
C ALA A 650 -19.24 15.63 20.76
N VAL A 651 -18.54 14.54 20.42
CA VAL A 651 -17.27 14.16 21.07
C VAL A 651 -16.10 14.67 20.25
N VAL A 652 -15.24 15.47 20.87
CA VAL A 652 -14.05 16.05 20.24
C VAL A 652 -12.77 15.51 20.88
N PRO A 653 -11.69 15.29 20.12
CA PRO A 653 -10.43 14.80 20.67
C PRO A 653 -9.73 15.88 21.51
N VAL A 654 -8.98 15.45 22.53
CA VAL A 654 -8.08 16.31 23.32
C VAL A 654 -6.72 15.63 23.41
N ALA A 655 -5.76 16.09 22.63
CA ALA A 655 -4.44 15.50 22.55
C ALA A 655 -3.36 16.46 23.02
N LEU A 656 -2.52 16.02 23.97
CA LEU A 656 -1.26 16.66 24.31
C LEU A 656 -0.14 15.97 23.54
N LEU A 657 0.55 16.73 22.72
CA LEU A 657 1.62 16.23 21.86
C LEU A 657 2.94 16.91 22.29
N LEU A 658 3.92 16.09 22.59
CA LEU A 658 5.26 16.50 22.98
C LEU A 658 6.26 16.08 21.90
N GLN A 659 7.40 16.74 21.87
CA GLN A 659 8.46 16.38 20.95
C GLN A 659 9.18 15.13 21.44
N SER A 660 9.47 14.22 20.50
CA SER A 660 10.38 13.13 20.75
C SER A 660 11.79 13.69 20.93
N GLU A 661 12.40 13.52 22.08
CA GLU A 661 13.85 13.66 22.22
C GLU A 661 14.46 12.51 21.39
N GLN A 662 15.26 12.84 20.38
CA GLN A 662 16.01 11.87 19.58
C GLN A 662 17.18 11.33 20.37
#